data_74911b880c16f0cdd2179ad7cf062f64
#
_entry.id   74911b880c16f0cdd2179ad7cf062f64
#
_cell.length_a   1.000
_cell.length_b   1.000
_cell.length_c   1.000
_cell.angle_alpha   90.00
_cell.angle_beta   90.00
_cell.angle_gamma   90.00
#
_symmetry.space_group_name_H-M   'P 1'
#
loop_
_entity.id
_entity.type
_entity.pdbx_description
1 polymer ?
#
loop_
_entity_poly.entity_id
_entity_poly.type
_entity_poly.pdbx_seq_one_letter_code
_entity_poly.pdbx_strand_id
1 'polypeptide(L)'
;MDTYSIFRYPGVRPFLSQERQLFFGRKSDIEVLTHFILQERLVVLFAPSGVGKSSILNAGVVPRLIENGDFTVLNVRFGLYQDQSLIDVQETIKSCLPLPDEKFYLRKLIEDDPSLWAHFKHFQALQDGNRQFVIIFDQFEELFSFPSEVVDSLHTQLGELINSGIPQSYRNAIEQDPERLTKEELSLFHDNIQVKLVFSIRSDRLSELDQLSAKLPDILGKRYGLRAFSKEQAEDAILNPAFLTDAKLSFVSPRFDYTDEALDAILAHLSKDGTNEIEPFQLQVICQYAEKLVIKDDLIQVSSEDLGDLSQIFARHYDEQISEIATIDEQKRARILIEEGLILESEKRRISLYGGIIERDFGVDKELLKKLVDTHLIRAEADSRGGLLYELSHDTLVAPILKAKSRRLEKQKRADEEAERARHKAELSFERNKRLRSKRIAIGGLSLAAVALIGFLVAFWQYRIAQQRFVELREANHQRVIANLARAENAINTVDFEKAGELLVDASLLGVAEDQVFESFVELWYFFMEAGKTELSTQYMQQAFRSKGDSVFLDAESDSLRILQTEFIEQVPSDLQKKLQAKYYPTIIQIPAGTYIMGRDESDPNTDEDEMPPHSVSILNFGLGETEVTVSQWALFATAQDLPMPIKPGWGYDGDNPIVNVTWFDANAYLEWLSVKQNQQYHLPSEAQWEYAALGGFEGQEDAFPFSGGDSLLQLGWYRDNSESRTQAVKNKEANRFGLYDMSGNVWEWCIDWYE
;
A
#
# COMPACT_ATOMS: atom_id res chain seq x y z
N MET A 1 -8.52 3.93 -45.42
CA MET A 1 -8.66 3.44 -44.04
C MET A 1 -7.42 2.63 -43.75
N ASP A 2 -6.51 3.18 -43.01
CA ASP A 2 -5.30 2.45 -42.62
C ASP A 2 -5.73 1.28 -41.72
N THR A 3 -5.52 0.07 -42.25
CA THR A 3 -5.78 -1.18 -41.54
C THR A 3 -4.73 -1.33 -40.46
N TYR A 4 -5.00 -0.89 -39.26
CA TYR A 4 -4.15 -1.20 -38.11
C TYR A 4 -4.23 -2.71 -37.83
N SER A 5 -3.09 -3.37 -37.85
CA SER A 5 -3.01 -4.76 -37.42
C SER A 5 -3.11 -4.87 -35.91
N ILE A 6 -3.99 -5.75 -35.41
CA ILE A 6 -4.25 -5.96 -33.99
C ILE A 6 -3.73 -7.33 -33.54
N PHE A 7 -3.32 -7.41 -32.29
CA PHE A 7 -3.01 -8.69 -31.63
C PHE A 7 -4.31 -9.42 -31.30
N ARG A 8 -4.31 -10.74 -31.38
CA ARG A 8 -5.44 -11.60 -31.00
C ARG A 8 -5.70 -11.55 -29.49
N TYR A 9 -4.64 -11.33 -28.73
CA TYR A 9 -4.70 -11.15 -27.27
C TYR A 9 -4.13 -9.78 -26.90
N PRO A 10 -4.97 -8.83 -26.45
CA PRO A 10 -4.53 -7.46 -26.17
C PRO A 10 -3.64 -7.36 -24.93
N GLY A 11 -3.43 -8.47 -24.20
CA GLY A 11 -2.66 -8.51 -22.96
C GLY A 11 -3.44 -7.93 -21.77
N VAL A 12 -2.74 -7.19 -20.94
CA VAL A 12 -3.28 -6.73 -19.63
C VAL A 12 -4.21 -5.52 -19.72
N ARG A 13 -4.25 -4.82 -20.85
CA ARG A 13 -5.17 -3.69 -21.04
C ARG A 13 -6.62 -4.14 -21.24
N PRO A 14 -7.61 -3.29 -20.93
CA PRO A 14 -9.00 -3.59 -21.25
C PRO A 14 -9.25 -3.74 -22.75
N PHE A 15 -10.15 -4.65 -23.12
CA PHE A 15 -10.66 -4.75 -24.47
C PHE A 15 -11.43 -3.50 -24.86
N LEU A 16 -11.25 -3.06 -26.11
CA LEU A 16 -11.98 -1.94 -26.69
C LEU A 16 -13.23 -2.42 -27.44
N SER A 17 -14.20 -1.52 -27.68
CA SER A 17 -15.43 -1.87 -28.41
C SER A 17 -15.19 -2.41 -29.82
N GLN A 18 -14.16 -1.93 -30.50
CA GLN A 18 -13.74 -2.43 -31.83
C GLN A 18 -13.12 -3.83 -31.80
N GLU A 19 -12.71 -4.32 -30.61
CA GLU A 19 -12.13 -5.64 -30.37
C GLU A 19 -13.16 -6.66 -29.88
N ARG A 20 -14.45 -6.30 -29.90
CA ARG A 20 -15.54 -7.17 -29.39
C ARG A 20 -15.54 -8.58 -29.94
N GLN A 21 -15.05 -8.77 -31.18
CA GLN A 21 -14.97 -10.07 -31.84
C GLN A 21 -13.89 -10.97 -31.23
N LEU A 22 -12.93 -10.39 -30.47
CA LEU A 22 -11.90 -11.10 -29.75
C LEU A 22 -12.27 -11.37 -28.27
N PHE A 23 -13.41 -10.85 -27.82
CA PHE A 23 -13.82 -10.94 -26.43
C PHE A 23 -14.69 -12.17 -26.15
N PHE A 24 -14.04 -13.29 -25.85
CA PHE A 24 -14.65 -14.59 -25.57
C PHE A 24 -14.67 -14.91 -24.07
N GLY A 25 -15.37 -15.97 -23.69
CA GLY A 25 -15.47 -16.48 -22.29
C GLY A 25 -16.49 -15.76 -21.43
N ARG A 26 -17.14 -14.67 -21.89
CA ARG A 26 -18.05 -13.84 -21.10
C ARG A 26 -19.48 -13.77 -21.63
N LYS A 27 -19.86 -14.65 -22.52
CA LYS A 27 -21.17 -14.60 -23.18
C LYS A 27 -22.33 -14.55 -22.19
N SER A 28 -22.34 -15.44 -21.20
CA SER A 28 -23.38 -15.49 -20.19
C SER A 28 -23.40 -14.24 -19.31
N ASP A 29 -22.22 -13.76 -18.87
CA ASP A 29 -22.09 -12.55 -18.06
C ASP A 29 -22.63 -11.32 -18.81
N ILE A 30 -22.31 -11.20 -20.10
CA ILE A 30 -22.77 -10.12 -20.98
C ILE A 30 -24.30 -10.15 -21.13
N GLU A 31 -24.88 -11.36 -21.34
CA GLU A 31 -26.33 -11.53 -21.49
C GLU A 31 -27.07 -11.11 -20.22
N VAL A 32 -26.63 -11.56 -19.04
CA VAL A 32 -27.26 -11.23 -17.77
C VAL A 32 -27.11 -9.75 -17.45
N LEU A 33 -25.92 -9.18 -17.62
CA LEU A 33 -25.67 -7.77 -17.32
C LEU A 33 -26.45 -6.86 -18.27
N THR A 34 -26.49 -7.20 -19.56
CA THR A 34 -27.31 -6.44 -20.53
C THR A 34 -28.79 -6.51 -20.15
N HIS A 35 -29.29 -7.69 -19.77
CA HIS A 35 -30.66 -7.84 -19.33
C HIS A 35 -30.98 -7.00 -18.08
N PHE A 36 -30.07 -6.92 -17.10
CA PHE A 36 -30.24 -6.05 -15.95
C PHE A 36 -30.34 -4.57 -16.36
N ILE A 37 -29.47 -4.12 -17.26
CA ILE A 37 -29.48 -2.73 -17.75
C ILE A 37 -30.76 -2.39 -18.52
N LEU A 38 -31.29 -3.36 -19.29
CA LEU A 38 -32.55 -3.16 -20.00
C LEU A 38 -33.75 -3.01 -19.04
N GLN A 39 -33.77 -3.74 -17.95
CA GLN A 39 -34.89 -3.75 -17.01
C GLN A 39 -34.81 -2.67 -15.92
N GLU A 40 -33.63 -2.42 -15.39
CA GLU A 40 -33.43 -1.57 -14.21
C GLU A 40 -32.92 -0.17 -14.59
N ARG A 41 -33.19 0.81 -13.73
CA ARG A 41 -32.66 2.16 -13.87
C ARG A 41 -31.26 2.31 -13.28
N LEU A 42 -30.96 1.55 -12.24
CA LEU A 42 -29.68 1.54 -11.53
C LEU A 42 -29.12 0.13 -11.53
N VAL A 43 -27.90 -0.04 -12.02
CA VAL A 43 -27.20 -1.33 -12.00
C VAL A 43 -25.78 -1.11 -11.52
N VAL A 44 -25.32 -1.95 -10.60
CA VAL A 44 -23.94 -1.95 -10.10
C VAL A 44 -23.23 -3.21 -10.57
N LEU A 45 -22.15 -3.02 -11.32
CA LEU A 45 -21.19 -4.04 -11.68
C LEU A 45 -20.01 -3.97 -10.71
N PHE A 46 -19.77 -5.01 -9.93
CA PHE A 46 -18.66 -5.04 -9.00
C PHE A 46 -17.80 -6.30 -9.16
N ALA A 47 -16.51 -6.16 -8.97
CA ALA A 47 -15.55 -7.27 -8.95
C ALA A 47 -14.21 -6.80 -8.37
N PRO A 48 -13.32 -7.71 -7.96
CA PRO A 48 -11.92 -7.40 -7.72
C PRO A 48 -11.25 -6.75 -8.94
N SER A 49 -10.10 -6.12 -8.73
CA SER A 49 -9.31 -5.57 -9.83
C SER A 49 -8.82 -6.69 -10.74
N GLY A 50 -8.73 -6.44 -12.07
CA GLY A 50 -8.19 -7.41 -13.04
C GLY A 50 -9.16 -8.48 -13.54
N VAL A 51 -10.38 -8.59 -12.99
CA VAL A 51 -11.38 -9.58 -13.41
C VAL A 51 -12.03 -9.23 -14.76
N GLY A 52 -11.86 -7.99 -15.25
CA GLY A 52 -12.33 -7.60 -16.60
C GLY A 52 -13.60 -6.76 -16.62
N LYS A 53 -13.91 -5.95 -15.56
CA LYS A 53 -15.07 -5.05 -15.54
C LYS A 53 -15.13 -4.12 -16.75
N SER A 54 -14.05 -3.38 -17.02
CA SER A 54 -13.97 -2.46 -18.16
C SER A 54 -14.07 -3.19 -19.51
N SER A 55 -13.48 -4.38 -19.60
CA SER A 55 -13.54 -5.19 -20.82
C SER A 55 -14.95 -5.67 -21.12
N ILE A 56 -15.70 -6.18 -20.13
CA ILE A 56 -17.07 -6.64 -20.34
C ILE A 56 -18.01 -5.48 -20.71
N LEU A 57 -17.79 -4.29 -20.12
CA LEU A 57 -18.54 -3.11 -20.50
C LEU A 57 -18.22 -2.68 -21.93
N ASN A 58 -16.94 -2.46 -22.26
CA ASN A 58 -16.52 -1.91 -23.55
C ASN A 58 -16.77 -2.87 -24.72
N ALA A 59 -16.34 -4.13 -24.59
CA ALA A 59 -16.40 -5.09 -25.69
C ALA A 59 -17.67 -5.97 -25.69
N GLY A 60 -18.36 -6.07 -24.54
CA GLY A 60 -19.54 -6.91 -24.40
C GLY A 60 -20.85 -6.12 -24.42
N VAL A 61 -21.06 -5.26 -23.40
CA VAL A 61 -22.35 -4.63 -23.12
C VAL A 61 -22.61 -3.43 -24.03
N VAL A 62 -21.67 -2.49 -24.14
CA VAL A 62 -21.84 -1.26 -24.93
C VAL A 62 -22.20 -1.55 -26.39
N PRO A 63 -21.48 -2.45 -27.10
CA PRO A 63 -21.84 -2.79 -28.47
C PRO A 63 -23.27 -3.33 -28.62
N ARG A 64 -23.72 -4.15 -27.67
CA ARG A 64 -25.08 -4.73 -27.69
C ARG A 64 -26.18 -3.67 -27.45
N LEU A 65 -25.92 -2.74 -26.53
CA LEU A 65 -26.86 -1.63 -26.27
C LEU A 65 -26.97 -0.71 -27.49
N ILE A 66 -25.86 -0.43 -28.19
CA ILE A 66 -25.85 0.38 -29.39
C ILE A 66 -26.58 -0.35 -30.55
N GLU A 67 -26.35 -1.64 -30.72
CA GLU A 67 -27.01 -2.46 -31.75
C GLU A 67 -28.52 -2.56 -31.56
N ASN A 68 -29.01 -2.46 -30.34
CA ASN A 68 -30.45 -2.44 -30.05
C ASN A 68 -31.18 -1.18 -30.62
N GLY A 69 -30.40 -0.13 -30.92
CA GLY A 69 -30.94 1.08 -31.60
C GLY A 69 -31.74 2.05 -30.71
N ASP A 70 -32.19 1.59 -29.52
CA ASP A 70 -33.07 2.37 -28.62
C ASP A 70 -32.27 3.17 -27.59
N PHE A 71 -30.95 2.99 -27.54
CA PHE A 71 -30.09 3.56 -26.51
C PHE A 71 -29.03 4.49 -27.08
N THR A 72 -28.81 5.60 -26.37
CA THR A 72 -27.59 6.41 -26.47
C THR A 72 -26.72 6.11 -25.29
N VAL A 73 -25.56 5.50 -25.52
CA VAL A 73 -24.64 5.06 -24.47
C VAL A 73 -23.52 6.07 -24.29
N LEU A 74 -23.37 6.56 -23.06
CA LEU A 74 -22.29 7.43 -22.62
C LEU A 74 -21.38 6.65 -21.69
N ASN A 75 -20.10 6.52 -22.06
CA ASN A 75 -19.09 5.86 -21.21
C ASN A 75 -18.26 6.95 -20.55
N VAL A 76 -18.35 7.06 -19.24
CA VAL A 76 -17.77 8.12 -18.42
C VAL A 76 -16.70 7.51 -17.51
N ARG A 77 -15.52 8.11 -17.50
CA ARG A 77 -14.46 7.83 -16.56
C ARG A 77 -13.93 9.14 -16.00
N PHE A 78 -13.91 9.29 -14.69
CA PHE A 78 -13.56 10.57 -14.06
C PHE A 78 -12.06 10.87 -14.10
N GLY A 79 -11.22 9.86 -14.09
CA GLY A 79 -9.80 10.05 -13.87
C GLY A 79 -9.48 10.40 -12.41
N LEU A 80 -8.21 10.37 -12.08
CA LEU A 80 -7.76 10.67 -10.73
C LEU A 80 -7.70 12.18 -10.51
N TYR A 81 -8.16 12.64 -9.36
CA TYR A 81 -8.04 14.04 -8.95
C TYR A 81 -6.56 14.43 -8.86
N GLN A 82 -6.09 15.28 -9.77
CA GLN A 82 -4.73 15.80 -9.78
C GLN A 82 -4.74 17.31 -9.58
N ASP A 83 -4.03 17.76 -8.54
CA ASP A 83 -3.62 19.14 -8.28
C ASP A 83 -4.59 20.22 -8.76
N GLN A 84 -5.50 20.68 -7.90
CA GLN A 84 -6.26 21.93 -7.95
C GLN A 84 -6.89 22.37 -9.31
N SER A 85 -6.64 21.69 -10.39
CA SER A 85 -7.47 21.80 -11.56
C SER A 85 -8.74 20.99 -11.26
N LEU A 86 -9.78 21.66 -10.82
CA LEU A 86 -11.14 21.20 -10.86
C LEU A 86 -11.47 20.85 -12.33
N ILE A 87 -11.09 19.66 -12.75
CA ILE A 87 -11.81 19.04 -13.85
C ILE A 87 -13.19 18.86 -13.23
N ASP A 88 -14.10 19.72 -13.58
CA ASP A 88 -15.49 19.63 -13.14
C ASP A 88 -15.94 18.22 -13.53
N VAL A 89 -16.22 17.39 -12.52
CA VAL A 89 -16.71 16.01 -12.73
C VAL A 89 -17.93 16.04 -13.65
N GLN A 90 -18.72 17.10 -13.58
CA GLN A 90 -19.85 17.38 -14.46
C GLN A 90 -19.38 17.67 -15.89
N GLU A 91 -18.28 18.39 -16.09
CA GLU A 91 -17.71 18.65 -17.42
C GLU A 91 -17.25 17.36 -18.12
N THR A 92 -16.80 16.36 -17.37
CA THR A 92 -16.48 15.04 -17.93
C THR A 92 -17.72 14.38 -18.54
N ILE A 93 -18.88 14.47 -17.89
CA ILE A 93 -20.15 13.96 -18.43
C ILE A 93 -20.63 14.85 -19.59
N LYS A 94 -20.56 16.17 -19.42
CA LYS A 94 -20.99 17.14 -20.43
C LYS A 94 -20.14 17.05 -21.71
N SER A 95 -18.85 16.77 -21.61
CA SER A 95 -17.97 16.58 -22.77
C SER A 95 -18.40 15.43 -23.68
N CYS A 96 -19.17 14.48 -23.15
CA CYS A 96 -19.79 13.39 -23.92
C CYS A 96 -21.11 13.82 -24.62
N LEU A 97 -21.59 15.02 -24.35
CA LEU A 97 -22.87 15.57 -24.87
C LEU A 97 -22.60 16.76 -25.82
N PRO A 98 -23.48 16.99 -26.82
CA PRO A 98 -23.38 18.21 -27.61
C PRO A 98 -23.60 19.45 -26.74
N LEU A 99 -22.80 20.48 -26.99
CA LEU A 99 -22.97 21.76 -26.30
C LEU A 99 -24.33 22.39 -26.60
N PRO A 100 -25.02 22.98 -25.59
CA PRO A 100 -26.28 23.69 -25.80
C PRO A 100 -26.09 24.86 -26.77
N ASP A 101 -26.87 24.85 -27.83
CA ASP A 101 -26.89 25.92 -28.82
C ASP A 101 -27.55 27.20 -28.19
N GLU A 102 -27.20 28.39 -28.71
CA GLU A 102 -27.76 29.68 -28.28
C GLU A 102 -29.28 29.75 -28.41
N LYS A 103 -29.89 28.94 -29.30
CA LYS A 103 -31.33 28.89 -29.55
C LYS A 103 -32.06 27.83 -28.72
N PHE A 104 -31.37 27.12 -27.86
CA PHE A 104 -32.00 26.07 -27.05
C PHE A 104 -33.07 26.66 -26.13
N TYR A 105 -34.29 26.11 -26.21
CA TYR A 105 -35.50 26.70 -25.62
C TYR A 105 -35.42 26.91 -24.10
N LEU A 106 -34.67 26.10 -23.36
CA LEU A 106 -34.51 26.27 -21.91
C LEU A 106 -33.75 27.55 -21.53
N ARG A 107 -32.92 28.11 -22.40
CA ARG A 107 -32.29 29.42 -22.18
C ARG A 107 -33.26 30.58 -22.04
N LYS A 108 -34.50 30.41 -22.54
CA LYS A 108 -35.59 31.38 -22.31
C LYS A 108 -36.00 31.41 -20.84
N LEU A 109 -35.79 30.33 -20.09
CA LEU A 109 -36.15 30.22 -18.69
C LEU A 109 -34.96 30.57 -17.80
N ILE A 110 -33.82 29.98 -18.07
CA ILE A 110 -32.54 30.17 -17.36
C ILE A 110 -31.45 30.29 -18.42
N GLU A 111 -30.79 31.46 -18.48
CA GLU A 111 -29.88 31.82 -19.56
C GLU A 111 -28.67 30.94 -19.65
N ASP A 112 -28.02 30.68 -18.51
CA ASP A 112 -26.83 29.81 -18.41
C ASP A 112 -27.03 28.83 -17.27
N ASP A 113 -27.68 27.68 -17.55
CA ASP A 113 -27.78 26.60 -16.59
C ASP A 113 -26.69 25.54 -16.81
N PRO A 114 -25.77 25.38 -15.88
CA PRO A 114 -24.68 24.39 -15.98
C PRO A 114 -25.14 22.97 -15.62
N SER A 115 -26.40 22.73 -15.26
CA SER A 115 -26.86 21.43 -14.77
C SER A 115 -26.82 20.33 -15.84
N LEU A 116 -26.56 19.09 -15.39
CA LEU A 116 -26.62 17.91 -16.25
C LEU A 116 -28.03 17.74 -16.83
N TRP A 117 -29.08 18.05 -16.06
CA TRP A 117 -30.45 17.96 -16.50
C TRP A 117 -30.71 18.82 -17.77
N ALA A 118 -30.24 20.08 -17.79
CA ALA A 118 -30.37 20.96 -18.95
C ALA A 118 -29.63 20.42 -20.18
N HIS A 119 -28.42 19.90 -20.01
CA HIS A 119 -27.62 19.30 -21.08
C HIS A 119 -28.28 18.03 -21.65
N PHE A 120 -28.82 17.17 -20.82
CA PHE A 120 -29.56 15.98 -21.28
C PHE A 120 -30.86 16.34 -21.99
N LYS A 121 -31.56 17.38 -21.52
CA LYS A 121 -32.74 17.94 -22.21
C LYS A 121 -32.39 18.48 -23.58
N HIS A 122 -31.29 19.21 -23.70
CA HIS A 122 -30.79 19.68 -24.98
C HIS A 122 -30.49 18.51 -25.93
N PHE A 123 -29.78 17.52 -25.45
CA PHE A 123 -29.44 16.35 -26.27
C PHE A 123 -30.70 15.55 -26.68
N GLN A 124 -31.67 15.39 -25.77
CA GLN A 124 -32.96 14.77 -26.07
C GLN A 124 -33.68 15.49 -27.21
N ALA A 125 -33.67 16.82 -27.20
CA ALA A 125 -34.30 17.62 -28.23
C ALA A 125 -33.64 17.54 -29.61
N LEU A 126 -32.34 17.19 -29.66
CA LEU A 126 -31.59 17.00 -30.93
C LEU A 126 -31.74 15.60 -31.53
N GLN A 127 -32.31 14.64 -30.79
CA GLN A 127 -32.44 13.26 -31.24
C GLN A 127 -33.79 13.04 -31.95
N ASP A 128 -33.75 12.38 -33.11
CA ASP A 128 -34.96 11.86 -33.77
C ASP A 128 -35.43 10.60 -33.00
N GLY A 129 -36.51 10.76 -32.24
CA GLY A 129 -37.13 9.67 -31.51
C GLY A 129 -36.84 9.65 -30.01
N ASN A 130 -37.61 8.84 -29.25
CA ASN A 130 -37.59 8.77 -27.81
C ASN A 130 -36.48 7.75 -27.33
N ARG A 131 -35.21 8.03 -27.64
CA ARG A 131 -34.09 7.19 -27.20
C ARG A 131 -33.83 7.34 -25.71
N GLN A 132 -33.48 6.22 -25.06
CA GLN A 132 -33.08 6.21 -23.66
C GLN A 132 -31.55 6.43 -23.54
N PHE A 133 -31.14 7.11 -22.50
CA PHE A 133 -29.73 7.30 -22.19
C PHE A 133 -29.24 6.18 -21.25
N VAL A 134 -28.08 5.63 -21.52
CA VAL A 134 -27.37 4.74 -20.59
C VAL A 134 -26.02 5.39 -20.27
N ILE A 135 -25.84 5.82 -19.03
CA ILE A 135 -24.58 6.37 -18.56
C ILE A 135 -23.84 5.25 -17.82
N ILE A 136 -22.69 4.89 -18.33
CA ILE A 136 -21.80 3.88 -17.74
C ILE A 136 -20.63 4.60 -17.09
N PHE A 137 -20.55 4.53 -15.77
CA PHE A 137 -19.43 5.03 -14.99
C PHE A 137 -18.45 3.89 -14.77
N ASP A 138 -17.36 3.87 -15.55
CA ASP A 138 -16.31 2.88 -15.34
C ASP A 138 -15.27 3.39 -14.35
N GLN A 139 -14.84 2.52 -13.43
CA GLN A 139 -13.96 2.85 -12.29
C GLN A 139 -14.56 3.97 -11.41
N PHE A 140 -15.80 3.80 -11.03
CA PHE A 140 -16.57 4.81 -10.28
C PHE A 140 -15.93 5.16 -8.93
N GLU A 141 -15.14 4.26 -8.35
CA GLU A 141 -14.35 4.51 -7.14
C GLU A 141 -13.43 5.72 -7.25
N GLU A 142 -13.03 6.13 -8.45
CA GLU A 142 -12.22 7.33 -8.68
C GLU A 142 -12.94 8.62 -8.23
N LEU A 143 -14.27 8.64 -8.26
CA LEU A 143 -15.08 9.78 -7.81
C LEU A 143 -14.85 10.11 -6.33
N PHE A 144 -14.70 9.10 -5.49
CA PHE A 144 -14.53 9.29 -4.04
C PHE A 144 -13.17 9.88 -3.64
N SER A 145 -12.32 10.17 -4.64
CA SER A 145 -11.09 10.95 -4.46
C SER A 145 -11.29 12.46 -4.54
N PHE A 146 -12.44 12.89 -5.03
CA PHE A 146 -12.75 14.30 -5.17
C PHE A 146 -13.28 14.87 -3.84
N PRO A 147 -13.19 16.19 -3.63
CA PRO A 147 -13.78 16.83 -2.46
C PRO A 147 -15.27 16.50 -2.30
N SER A 148 -15.73 16.39 -1.05
CA SER A 148 -17.11 15.99 -0.73
C SER A 148 -18.16 16.86 -1.42
N GLU A 149 -17.90 18.17 -1.52
CA GLU A 149 -18.84 19.10 -2.20
C GLU A 149 -19.03 18.76 -3.69
N VAL A 150 -17.95 18.27 -4.34
CA VAL A 150 -18.02 17.86 -5.76
C VAL A 150 -18.81 16.57 -5.91
N VAL A 151 -18.58 15.61 -5.01
CA VAL A 151 -19.32 14.34 -4.96
C VAL A 151 -20.80 14.60 -4.69
N ASP A 152 -21.13 15.45 -3.71
CA ASP A 152 -22.50 15.79 -3.34
C ASP A 152 -23.23 16.56 -4.45
N SER A 153 -22.52 17.44 -5.15
CA SER A 153 -23.07 18.16 -6.31
C SER A 153 -23.44 17.18 -7.43
N LEU A 154 -22.52 16.26 -7.79
CA LEU A 154 -22.80 15.22 -8.79
C LEU A 154 -23.95 14.32 -8.35
N HIS A 155 -23.92 13.86 -7.09
CA HIS A 155 -24.95 13.03 -6.50
C HIS A 155 -26.35 13.65 -6.62
N THR A 156 -26.46 14.96 -6.32
CA THR A 156 -27.71 15.70 -6.45
C THR A 156 -28.19 15.72 -7.92
N GLN A 157 -27.30 16.00 -8.86
CA GLN A 157 -27.66 16.08 -10.29
C GLN A 157 -28.01 14.71 -10.89
N LEU A 158 -27.31 13.62 -10.48
CA LEU A 158 -27.68 12.27 -10.89
C LEU A 158 -29.05 11.87 -10.31
N GLY A 159 -29.33 12.28 -9.07
CA GLY A 159 -30.65 12.10 -8.46
C GLY A 159 -31.76 12.82 -9.24
N GLU A 160 -31.52 14.06 -9.71
CA GLU A 160 -32.45 14.81 -10.54
C GLU A 160 -32.70 14.14 -11.90
N LEU A 161 -31.64 13.60 -12.53
CA LEU A 161 -31.77 12.87 -13.80
C LEU A 161 -32.61 11.58 -13.65
N ILE A 162 -32.32 10.77 -12.62
CA ILE A 162 -32.98 9.48 -12.42
C ILE A 162 -34.44 9.63 -12.00
N ASN A 163 -34.72 10.58 -11.13
CA ASN A 163 -36.08 10.76 -10.62
C ASN A 163 -37.02 11.40 -11.67
N SER A 164 -36.49 11.70 -12.86
CA SER A 164 -37.26 12.30 -13.99
C SER A 164 -38.03 13.57 -13.60
N GLY A 165 -37.62 14.23 -12.52
CA GLY A 165 -38.22 15.43 -12.02
C GLY A 165 -37.70 16.69 -12.74
N ILE A 166 -38.57 17.60 -13.06
CA ILE A 166 -38.14 18.94 -13.51
C ILE A 166 -37.50 19.64 -12.30
N PRO A 167 -36.24 20.14 -12.41
CA PRO A 167 -35.60 20.83 -11.30
C PRO A 167 -36.42 22.01 -10.77
N GLN A 168 -36.35 22.29 -9.48
CA GLN A 168 -37.17 23.31 -8.84
C GLN A 168 -36.95 24.72 -9.44
N SER A 169 -35.73 25.01 -9.88
CA SER A 169 -35.38 26.25 -10.58
C SER A 169 -36.22 26.47 -11.82
N TYR A 170 -36.41 25.45 -12.63
CA TYR A 170 -37.20 25.49 -13.84
C TYR A 170 -38.72 25.53 -13.56
N ARG A 171 -39.19 24.82 -12.54
CA ARG A 171 -40.59 24.91 -12.09
C ARG A 171 -40.93 26.32 -11.68
N ASN A 172 -40.09 26.93 -10.85
CA ASN A 172 -40.29 28.32 -10.42
C ASN A 172 -40.24 29.30 -11.60
N ALA A 173 -39.35 29.10 -12.59
CA ALA A 173 -39.26 29.98 -13.77
C ALA A 173 -40.50 29.91 -14.65
N ILE A 174 -41.10 28.72 -14.85
CA ILE A 174 -42.37 28.57 -15.61
C ILE A 174 -43.56 29.08 -14.82
N GLU A 175 -43.65 28.87 -13.52
CA GLU A 175 -44.73 29.41 -12.67
C GLU A 175 -44.75 30.94 -12.68
N GLN A 176 -43.60 31.60 -12.79
CA GLN A 176 -43.48 33.04 -12.86
C GLN A 176 -43.96 33.62 -14.22
N ASP A 177 -43.73 32.91 -15.32
CA ASP A 177 -44.12 33.33 -16.66
C ASP A 177 -44.37 32.10 -17.58
N PRO A 178 -45.59 31.56 -17.56
CA PRO A 178 -45.96 30.40 -18.36
C PRO A 178 -45.91 30.59 -19.88
N GLU A 179 -45.90 31.84 -20.36
CA GLU A 179 -45.92 32.15 -21.80
C GLU A 179 -44.50 32.20 -22.43
N ARG A 180 -43.44 32.03 -21.65
CA ARG A 180 -42.07 32.03 -22.18
C ARG A 180 -41.76 30.91 -23.15
N LEU A 181 -42.45 29.77 -23.05
CA LEU A 181 -42.31 28.63 -23.95
C LEU A 181 -43.53 28.50 -24.88
N THR A 182 -43.27 28.12 -26.14
CA THR A 182 -44.33 27.70 -27.06
C THR A 182 -44.98 26.40 -26.61
N LYS A 183 -46.12 26.02 -27.20
CA LYS A 183 -46.79 24.74 -26.87
C LYS A 183 -45.92 23.53 -27.19
N GLU A 184 -45.15 23.59 -28.28
CA GLU A 184 -44.21 22.55 -28.69
C GLU A 184 -43.03 22.46 -27.69
N GLU A 185 -42.44 23.59 -27.30
CA GLU A 185 -41.37 23.66 -26.32
C GLU A 185 -41.84 23.20 -24.92
N LEU A 186 -43.10 23.52 -24.56
CA LEU A 186 -43.70 23.06 -23.31
C LEU A 186 -43.90 21.53 -23.30
N SER A 187 -44.26 20.95 -24.45
CA SER A 187 -44.31 19.48 -24.59
C SER A 187 -42.96 18.86 -24.38
N LEU A 188 -41.92 19.36 -25.07
CA LEU A 188 -40.54 18.90 -24.91
C LEU A 188 -40.03 19.08 -23.46
N PHE A 189 -40.44 20.16 -22.80
CA PHE A 189 -40.08 20.44 -21.42
C PHE A 189 -40.66 19.39 -20.45
N HIS A 190 -41.90 18.96 -20.67
CA HIS A 190 -42.55 17.94 -19.84
C HIS A 190 -42.18 16.50 -20.19
N ASP A 191 -41.58 16.24 -21.36
CA ASP A 191 -41.13 14.92 -21.71
C ASP A 191 -40.04 14.42 -20.72
N ASN A 192 -40.25 13.27 -20.17
CA ASN A 192 -39.29 12.70 -19.21
C ASN A 192 -37.99 12.30 -19.89
N ILE A 193 -36.86 12.66 -19.28
CA ILE A 193 -35.55 12.11 -19.66
C ILE A 193 -35.50 10.67 -19.17
N GLN A 194 -35.31 9.74 -20.08
CA GLN A 194 -35.15 8.31 -19.78
C GLN A 194 -33.67 8.01 -19.59
N VAL A 195 -33.21 7.94 -18.34
CA VAL A 195 -31.81 7.68 -18.02
C VAL A 195 -31.67 6.39 -17.19
N LYS A 196 -30.68 5.60 -17.54
CA LYS A 196 -30.22 4.43 -16.79
C LYS A 196 -28.76 4.65 -16.39
N LEU A 197 -28.40 4.33 -15.16
CA LEU A 197 -27.05 4.47 -14.64
C LEU A 197 -26.45 3.10 -14.36
N VAL A 198 -25.23 2.90 -14.83
CA VAL A 198 -24.44 1.69 -14.59
C VAL A 198 -23.16 2.11 -13.87
N PHE A 199 -22.96 1.61 -12.67
CA PHE A 199 -21.77 1.89 -11.86
C PHE A 199 -20.86 0.68 -11.88
N SER A 200 -19.66 0.82 -12.41
CA SER A 200 -18.60 -0.20 -12.35
C SER A 200 -17.63 0.17 -11.24
N ILE A 201 -17.58 -0.64 -10.20
CA ILE A 201 -16.82 -0.37 -8.98
C ILE A 201 -16.06 -1.60 -8.51
N ARG A 202 -15.00 -1.43 -7.74
CA ARG A 202 -14.28 -2.51 -7.09
C ARG A 202 -15.08 -3.09 -5.92
N SER A 203 -14.91 -4.40 -5.68
CA SER A 203 -15.62 -5.10 -4.58
C SER A 203 -15.30 -4.53 -3.21
N ASP A 204 -14.05 -4.17 -2.97
CA ASP A 204 -13.55 -3.60 -1.72
C ASP A 204 -14.00 -2.15 -1.47
N ARG A 205 -14.46 -1.45 -2.52
CA ARG A 205 -14.97 -0.08 -2.47
C ARG A 205 -16.50 0.01 -2.61
N LEU A 206 -17.18 -1.14 -2.66
CA LEU A 206 -18.63 -1.20 -2.89
C LEU A 206 -19.44 -0.44 -1.83
N SER A 207 -18.99 -0.44 -0.57
CA SER A 207 -19.63 0.28 0.52
C SER A 207 -19.66 1.79 0.34
N GLU A 208 -18.75 2.36 -0.45
CA GLU A 208 -18.73 3.80 -0.71
C GLU A 208 -19.96 4.29 -1.49
N LEU A 209 -20.63 3.40 -2.24
CA LEU A 209 -21.89 3.73 -2.90
C LEU A 209 -23.03 4.05 -1.92
N ASP A 210 -22.91 3.63 -0.64
CA ASP A 210 -23.92 3.97 0.37
C ASP A 210 -24.01 5.49 0.61
N GLN A 211 -22.93 6.24 0.40
CA GLN A 211 -22.91 7.70 0.48
C GLN A 211 -23.88 8.35 -0.53
N LEU A 212 -24.18 7.66 -1.64
CA LEU A 212 -25.08 8.14 -2.67
C LEU A 212 -26.55 7.73 -2.43
N SER A 213 -26.83 6.91 -1.41
CA SER A 213 -28.17 6.35 -1.15
C SER A 213 -29.23 7.39 -0.85
N ALA A 214 -28.86 8.55 -0.30
CA ALA A 214 -29.79 9.65 0.02
C ALA A 214 -30.54 10.20 -1.20
N LYS A 215 -29.93 10.22 -2.39
CA LYS A 215 -30.52 10.70 -3.67
C LYS A 215 -30.76 9.57 -4.67
N LEU A 216 -30.06 8.45 -4.50
CA LEU A 216 -30.16 7.24 -5.32
C LEU A 216 -30.50 6.04 -4.43
N PRO A 217 -31.71 5.99 -3.83
CA PRO A 217 -32.04 5.04 -2.76
C PRO A 217 -31.89 3.57 -3.18
N ASP A 218 -32.07 3.24 -4.46
CA ASP A 218 -31.97 1.90 -5.00
C ASP A 218 -30.58 1.57 -5.58
N ILE A 219 -29.55 2.38 -5.28
CA ILE A 219 -28.22 2.20 -5.90
C ILE A 219 -27.62 0.80 -5.68
N LEU A 220 -27.86 0.18 -4.53
CA LEU A 220 -27.42 -1.18 -4.23
C LEU A 220 -28.52 -2.25 -4.48
N GLY A 221 -29.66 -1.87 -5.03
CA GLY A 221 -30.78 -2.78 -5.27
C GLY A 221 -30.46 -3.86 -6.30
N LYS A 222 -29.90 -3.50 -7.45
CA LYS A 222 -29.52 -4.44 -8.51
C LYS A 222 -28.02 -4.46 -8.72
N ARG A 223 -27.40 -5.57 -8.31
CA ARG A 223 -25.94 -5.76 -8.34
C ARG A 223 -25.56 -7.00 -9.13
N TYR A 224 -24.51 -6.89 -9.92
CA TYR A 224 -23.90 -8.00 -10.63
C TYR A 224 -22.44 -8.15 -10.21
N GLY A 225 -22.10 -9.26 -9.55
CA GLY A 225 -20.72 -9.59 -9.17
C GLY A 225 -20.04 -10.38 -10.27
N LEU A 226 -19.09 -9.75 -10.99
CA LEU A 226 -18.31 -10.45 -12.01
C LEU A 226 -17.25 -11.32 -11.32
N ARG A 227 -17.22 -12.61 -11.67
CA ARG A 227 -16.27 -13.57 -11.10
C ARG A 227 -15.11 -13.85 -12.04
N ALA A 228 -14.07 -14.49 -11.54
CA ALA A 228 -13.04 -15.11 -12.35
C ALA A 228 -13.64 -16.10 -13.36
N PHE A 229 -12.88 -16.50 -14.37
CA PHE A 229 -13.37 -17.46 -15.35
C PHE A 229 -13.54 -18.85 -14.73
N SER A 230 -14.58 -19.57 -15.15
CA SER A 230 -14.59 -21.04 -15.05
C SER A 230 -13.58 -21.64 -16.04
N LYS A 231 -13.29 -22.94 -15.91
CA LYS A 231 -12.40 -23.65 -16.84
C LYS A 231 -12.91 -23.54 -18.27
N GLU A 232 -14.21 -23.72 -18.52
CA GLU A 232 -14.84 -23.65 -19.84
C GLU A 232 -14.79 -22.23 -20.42
N GLN A 233 -14.98 -21.22 -19.57
CA GLN A 233 -14.86 -19.80 -19.98
C GLN A 233 -13.42 -19.44 -20.34
N ALA A 234 -12.44 -19.98 -19.64
CA ALA A 234 -11.04 -19.79 -19.93
C ALA A 234 -10.63 -20.49 -21.23
N GLU A 235 -11.09 -21.73 -21.46
CA GLU A 235 -10.89 -22.45 -22.74
C GLU A 235 -11.44 -21.65 -23.92
N ASP A 236 -12.67 -21.13 -23.80
CA ASP A 236 -13.29 -20.26 -24.82
C ASP A 236 -12.44 -19.02 -25.11
N ALA A 237 -11.92 -18.39 -24.05
CA ALA A 237 -11.08 -17.18 -24.15
C ALA A 237 -9.64 -17.44 -24.66
N ILE A 238 -9.13 -18.68 -24.54
CA ILE A 238 -7.83 -19.10 -25.09
C ILE A 238 -7.96 -19.48 -26.57
N LEU A 239 -8.90 -20.36 -26.90
CA LEU A 239 -8.95 -20.98 -28.21
C LEU A 239 -9.56 -20.08 -29.29
N ASN A 240 -10.69 -19.44 -29.00
CA ASN A 240 -11.44 -18.75 -30.05
C ASN A 240 -10.71 -17.54 -30.67
N PRO A 241 -9.99 -16.69 -29.92
CA PRO A 241 -9.20 -15.63 -30.54
C PRO A 241 -8.11 -16.16 -31.47
N ALA A 242 -7.46 -17.30 -31.14
CA ALA A 242 -6.43 -17.93 -31.97
C ALA A 242 -6.97 -18.41 -33.31
N PHE A 243 -8.20 -18.93 -33.31
CA PHE A 243 -8.88 -19.45 -34.49
C PHE A 243 -9.60 -18.39 -35.33
N LEU A 244 -9.84 -17.21 -34.80
CA LEU A 244 -10.71 -16.23 -35.42
C LEU A 244 -10.16 -15.81 -36.79
N THR A 245 -11.04 -15.88 -37.81
CA THR A 245 -10.83 -15.30 -39.13
C THR A 245 -11.96 -14.33 -39.40
N ASP A 246 -11.63 -13.05 -39.51
CA ASP A 246 -12.59 -12.01 -39.88
C ASP A 246 -11.99 -11.18 -41.01
N ALA A 247 -12.71 -11.04 -42.11
CA ALA A 247 -12.27 -10.28 -43.26
C ALA A 247 -12.14 -8.78 -43.01
N LYS A 248 -12.70 -8.30 -41.88
CA LYS A 248 -12.68 -6.88 -41.45
C LYS A 248 -11.52 -6.56 -40.51
N LEU A 249 -10.84 -7.59 -39.97
CA LEU A 249 -9.73 -7.43 -39.04
C LEU A 249 -8.43 -7.86 -39.69
N SER A 250 -7.39 -7.04 -39.49
CA SER A 250 -6.01 -7.41 -39.85
C SER A 250 -5.29 -7.81 -38.54
N PHE A 251 -4.80 -9.06 -38.50
CA PHE A 251 -4.07 -9.57 -37.33
C PHE A 251 -2.57 -9.48 -37.52
N VAL A 252 -1.84 -9.21 -36.43
CA VAL A 252 -0.36 -9.23 -36.42
C VAL A 252 0.15 -10.67 -36.54
N SER A 253 -0.53 -11.64 -35.94
CA SER A 253 -0.20 -13.05 -35.96
C SER A 253 -1.04 -13.81 -37.01
N PRO A 254 -0.49 -14.88 -37.64
CA PRO A 254 -1.31 -15.81 -38.39
C PRO A 254 -2.34 -16.50 -37.45
N ARG A 255 -3.28 -17.22 -38.03
CA ARG A 255 -4.13 -18.14 -37.28
C ARG A 255 -3.27 -19.29 -36.75
N PHE A 256 -3.50 -19.67 -35.51
CA PHE A 256 -2.78 -20.77 -34.87
C PHE A 256 -3.70 -21.56 -33.90
N ASP A 257 -3.19 -22.63 -33.37
CA ASP A 257 -3.88 -23.53 -32.46
C ASP A 257 -3.01 -23.83 -31.23
N TYR A 258 -3.59 -24.45 -30.24
CA TYR A 258 -2.88 -25.01 -29.08
C TYR A 258 -3.02 -26.54 -29.12
N THR A 259 -1.98 -27.27 -28.72
CA THR A 259 -2.16 -28.70 -28.43
C THR A 259 -2.98 -28.89 -27.15
N ASP A 260 -3.65 -30.05 -27.06
CA ASP A 260 -4.45 -30.39 -25.86
C ASP A 260 -3.56 -30.34 -24.59
N GLU A 261 -2.30 -30.81 -24.69
CA GLU A 261 -1.35 -30.77 -23.59
C GLU A 261 -0.95 -29.33 -23.21
N ALA A 262 -0.84 -28.43 -24.19
CA ALA A 262 -0.55 -27.01 -23.91
C ALA A 262 -1.73 -26.33 -23.24
N LEU A 263 -2.94 -26.58 -23.73
CA LEU A 263 -4.16 -26.06 -23.13
C LEU A 263 -4.34 -26.56 -21.69
N ASP A 264 -4.22 -27.87 -21.48
CA ASP A 264 -4.30 -28.46 -20.14
C ASP A 264 -3.21 -27.91 -19.19
N ALA A 265 -1.98 -27.73 -19.67
CA ALA A 265 -0.89 -27.16 -18.89
C ALA A 265 -1.20 -25.69 -18.49
N ILE A 266 -1.73 -24.87 -19.41
CA ILE A 266 -2.14 -23.49 -19.13
C ILE A 266 -3.23 -23.47 -18.07
N LEU A 267 -4.29 -24.26 -18.26
CA LEU A 267 -5.44 -24.29 -17.35
C LEU A 267 -5.06 -24.82 -15.96
N ALA A 268 -4.23 -25.87 -15.91
CA ALA A 268 -3.71 -26.41 -14.65
C ALA A 268 -2.82 -25.42 -13.91
N HIS A 269 -1.98 -24.64 -14.65
CA HIS A 269 -1.12 -23.62 -14.06
C HIS A 269 -1.91 -22.44 -13.50
N LEU A 270 -3.00 -22.04 -14.15
CA LEU A 270 -3.83 -20.90 -13.76
C LEU A 270 -4.87 -21.23 -12.71
N SER A 271 -5.25 -22.50 -12.56
CA SER A 271 -6.18 -22.94 -11.52
C SER A 271 -5.49 -22.90 -10.15
N LYS A 272 -5.98 -22.03 -9.25
CA LYS A 272 -5.47 -21.94 -7.88
C LYS A 272 -6.00 -23.07 -7.02
N ASP A 273 -5.12 -23.78 -6.32
CA ASP A 273 -5.35 -24.65 -5.14
C ASP A 273 -6.73 -25.35 -5.03
N GLY A 274 -7.17 -25.99 -6.13
CA GLY A 274 -8.42 -26.75 -6.14
C GLY A 274 -9.69 -25.91 -6.34
N THR A 275 -9.59 -24.60 -6.55
CA THR A 275 -10.67 -23.78 -7.09
C THR A 275 -10.56 -23.76 -8.61
N ASN A 276 -11.68 -24.04 -9.31
CA ASN A 276 -11.72 -23.96 -10.79
C ASN A 276 -11.81 -22.51 -11.29
N GLU A 277 -11.29 -21.54 -10.52
CA GLU A 277 -11.34 -20.11 -10.85
C GLU A 277 -10.03 -19.66 -11.48
N ILE A 278 -10.13 -19.08 -12.69
CA ILE A 278 -8.98 -18.60 -13.49
C ILE A 278 -9.07 -17.09 -13.64
N GLU A 279 -8.02 -16.39 -13.24
CA GLU A 279 -7.96 -14.95 -13.35
C GLU A 279 -7.71 -14.49 -14.81
N PRO A 280 -8.58 -13.63 -15.38
CA PRO A 280 -8.45 -13.17 -16.76
C PRO A 280 -7.13 -12.47 -17.05
N PHE A 281 -6.59 -11.73 -16.08
CA PHE A 281 -5.29 -11.07 -16.20
C PHE A 281 -4.16 -12.04 -16.48
N GLN A 282 -4.05 -13.12 -15.71
CA GLN A 282 -3.01 -14.14 -15.88
C GLN A 282 -3.14 -14.86 -17.23
N LEU A 283 -4.38 -15.18 -17.60
CA LEU A 283 -4.67 -15.82 -18.89
C LEU A 283 -4.20 -14.95 -20.05
N GLN A 284 -4.50 -13.64 -20.03
CA GLN A 284 -4.11 -12.72 -21.09
C GLN A 284 -2.58 -12.61 -21.22
N VAL A 285 -1.82 -12.61 -20.13
CA VAL A 285 -0.35 -12.58 -20.17
C VAL A 285 0.20 -13.84 -20.86
N ILE A 286 -0.32 -15.02 -20.52
CA ILE A 286 0.13 -16.27 -21.12
C ILE A 286 -0.24 -16.34 -22.60
N CYS A 287 -1.47 -15.99 -22.98
CA CYS A 287 -1.92 -16.00 -24.36
C CYS A 287 -1.18 -14.99 -25.24
N GLN A 288 -0.90 -13.80 -24.71
CA GLN A 288 -0.08 -12.81 -25.44
C GLN A 288 1.36 -13.30 -25.65
N TYR A 289 1.92 -14.00 -24.63
CA TYR A 289 3.24 -14.62 -24.78
C TYR A 289 3.21 -15.72 -25.85
N ALA A 290 2.18 -16.58 -25.88
CA ALA A 290 2.01 -17.59 -26.91
C ALA A 290 1.90 -16.97 -28.31
N GLU A 291 1.13 -15.89 -28.47
CA GLU A 291 1.03 -15.16 -29.74
C GLU A 291 2.38 -14.57 -30.18
N LYS A 292 3.18 -14.04 -29.24
CA LYS A 292 4.56 -13.57 -29.53
C LYS A 292 5.47 -14.70 -30.02
N LEU A 293 5.33 -15.93 -29.50
CA LEU A 293 6.06 -17.10 -29.94
C LEU A 293 5.64 -17.47 -31.37
N VAL A 294 4.34 -17.48 -31.64
CA VAL A 294 3.79 -17.74 -33.00
C VAL A 294 4.39 -16.77 -34.03
N ILE A 295 4.47 -15.49 -33.71
CA ILE A 295 5.04 -14.46 -34.60
C ILE A 295 6.55 -14.67 -34.78
N LYS A 296 7.26 -14.97 -33.68
CA LYS A 296 8.73 -15.07 -33.69
C LYS A 296 9.22 -16.31 -34.38
N ASP A 297 8.58 -17.45 -34.11
CA ASP A 297 9.06 -18.78 -34.51
C ASP A 297 8.21 -19.39 -35.66
N ASP A 298 7.29 -18.58 -36.27
CA ASP A 298 6.37 -18.92 -37.36
C ASP A 298 5.55 -20.19 -37.08
N LEU A 299 5.05 -20.32 -35.84
CA LEU A 299 4.32 -21.49 -35.41
C LEU A 299 2.86 -21.46 -35.92
N ILE A 300 2.35 -22.61 -36.30
CA ILE A 300 0.93 -22.83 -36.63
C ILE A 300 0.19 -23.48 -35.44
N GLN A 301 0.92 -24.08 -34.54
CA GLN A 301 0.41 -24.71 -33.32
C GLN A 301 1.41 -24.51 -32.19
N VAL A 302 0.90 -24.17 -30.99
CA VAL A 302 1.69 -23.95 -29.77
C VAL A 302 1.61 -25.20 -28.92
N SER A 303 2.76 -25.80 -28.62
CA SER A 303 2.88 -26.96 -27.73
C SER A 303 3.28 -26.55 -26.31
N SER A 304 3.19 -27.48 -25.35
CA SER A 304 3.68 -27.28 -23.99
C SER A 304 5.19 -27.06 -23.93
N GLU A 305 5.95 -27.63 -24.87
CA GLU A 305 7.40 -27.45 -25.01
C GLU A 305 7.75 -26.01 -25.44
N ASP A 306 6.98 -25.44 -26.38
CA ASP A 306 7.15 -24.04 -26.82
C ASP A 306 6.90 -23.04 -25.70
N LEU A 307 5.89 -23.29 -24.89
CA LEU A 307 5.58 -22.45 -23.73
C LEU A 307 6.65 -22.54 -22.64
N GLY A 308 7.25 -23.70 -22.47
CA GLY A 308 8.25 -23.98 -21.43
C GLY A 308 7.70 -23.83 -20.02
N ASP A 309 8.52 -23.28 -19.11
CA ASP A 309 8.09 -23.05 -17.71
C ASP A 309 7.16 -21.84 -17.61
N LEU A 310 5.85 -22.10 -17.52
CA LEU A 310 4.80 -21.08 -17.40
C LEU A 310 5.03 -20.12 -16.22
N SER A 311 5.64 -20.60 -15.12
CA SER A 311 5.95 -19.77 -13.95
C SER A 311 6.97 -18.65 -14.26
N GLN A 312 7.65 -18.72 -15.40
CA GLN A 312 8.63 -17.71 -15.83
C GLN A 312 8.02 -16.65 -16.73
N ILE A 313 6.85 -16.90 -17.31
CA ILE A 313 6.23 -15.99 -18.30
C ILE A 313 5.93 -14.64 -17.63
N PHE A 314 5.40 -14.63 -16.41
CA PHE A 314 5.10 -13.41 -15.67
C PHE A 314 6.36 -12.62 -15.31
N ALA A 315 7.44 -13.32 -14.95
CA ALA A 315 8.72 -12.66 -14.66
C ALA A 315 9.34 -12.06 -15.93
N ARG A 316 9.19 -12.72 -17.09
CA ARG A 316 9.61 -12.18 -18.39
C ARG A 316 8.75 -10.98 -18.79
N HIS A 317 7.43 -11.08 -18.62
CA HIS A 317 6.51 -9.97 -18.88
C HIS A 317 6.91 -8.72 -18.07
N TYR A 318 7.20 -8.88 -16.77
CA TYR A 318 7.71 -7.80 -15.94
C TYR A 318 9.01 -7.20 -16.50
N ASP A 319 10.00 -8.06 -16.84
CA ASP A 319 11.28 -7.59 -17.38
C ASP A 319 11.13 -6.90 -18.74
N GLU A 320 10.23 -7.38 -19.60
CA GLU A 320 9.90 -6.75 -20.89
C GLU A 320 9.30 -5.37 -20.70
N GLN A 321 8.28 -5.24 -19.85
CA GLN A 321 7.62 -3.95 -19.58
C GLN A 321 8.60 -2.91 -19.01
N ILE A 322 9.50 -3.33 -18.11
CA ILE A 322 10.55 -2.42 -17.61
C ILE A 322 11.54 -2.06 -18.72
N SER A 323 11.87 -2.98 -19.64
CA SER A 323 12.82 -2.72 -20.73
C SER A 323 12.28 -1.75 -21.79
N GLU A 324 10.98 -1.58 -21.90
CA GLU A 324 10.32 -0.59 -22.76
C GLU A 324 10.49 0.86 -22.27
N ILE A 325 10.88 1.06 -21.02
CA ILE A 325 11.20 2.39 -20.46
C ILE A 325 12.50 2.90 -21.11
N ALA A 326 12.48 4.17 -21.54
CA ALA A 326 13.44 4.71 -22.49
C ALA A 326 14.91 4.72 -22.04
N THR A 327 15.19 4.91 -20.74
CA THR A 327 16.56 5.06 -20.23
C THR A 327 16.92 4.00 -19.19
N ILE A 328 18.19 3.58 -19.15
CA ILE A 328 18.68 2.59 -18.18
C ILE A 328 18.53 3.10 -16.73
N ASP A 329 18.67 4.40 -16.52
CA ASP A 329 18.50 5.00 -15.19
C ASP A 329 17.04 4.99 -14.74
N GLU A 330 16.10 5.34 -15.62
CA GLU A 330 14.66 5.22 -15.36
C GLU A 330 14.26 3.75 -15.08
N GLN A 331 14.78 2.80 -15.88
CA GLN A 331 14.55 1.37 -15.64
C GLN A 331 15.04 0.92 -14.27
N LYS A 332 16.19 1.41 -13.82
CA LYS A 332 16.74 1.10 -12.50
C LYS A 332 15.87 1.68 -11.37
N ARG A 333 15.47 2.95 -11.48
CA ARG A 333 14.58 3.60 -10.49
C ARG A 333 13.20 2.92 -10.45
N ALA A 334 12.65 2.59 -11.60
CA ALA A 334 11.39 1.85 -11.72
C ALA A 334 11.47 0.48 -11.02
N ARG A 335 12.58 -0.28 -11.21
CA ARG A 335 12.79 -1.55 -10.52
C ARG A 335 12.87 -1.40 -9.02
N ILE A 336 13.64 -0.44 -8.52
CA ILE A 336 13.78 -0.20 -7.08
C ILE A 336 12.41 0.15 -6.49
N LEU A 337 11.65 1.05 -7.13
CA LEU A 337 10.29 1.37 -6.69
C LEU A 337 9.40 0.13 -6.62
N ILE A 338 9.33 -0.66 -7.70
CA ILE A 338 8.41 -1.80 -7.78
C ILE A 338 8.82 -2.92 -6.83
N GLU A 339 10.12 -3.25 -6.77
CA GLU A 339 10.64 -4.41 -6.04
C GLU A 339 10.87 -4.16 -4.55
N GLU A 340 11.07 -2.91 -4.15
CA GLU A 340 11.42 -2.53 -2.76
C GLU A 340 10.40 -1.54 -2.16
N GLY A 341 9.71 -0.76 -3.01
CA GLY A 341 8.73 0.21 -2.56
C GLY A 341 7.30 -0.29 -2.58
N LEU A 342 6.92 -1.10 -3.60
CA LEU A 342 5.52 -1.53 -3.80
C LEU A 342 5.25 -2.99 -3.42
N ILE A 343 6.26 -3.70 -2.91
CA ILE A 343 6.13 -5.08 -2.43
C ILE A 343 6.69 -5.18 -1.02
N LEU A 344 5.88 -5.67 -0.10
CA LEU A 344 6.34 -6.13 1.19
C LEU A 344 6.82 -7.56 1.04
N GLU A 345 8.16 -7.74 0.94
CA GLU A 345 8.80 -9.01 0.59
C GLU A 345 8.54 -10.10 1.64
N SER A 346 8.53 -9.73 2.95
CA SER A 346 8.27 -10.63 4.07
C SER A 346 6.89 -11.30 4.02
N GLU A 347 5.88 -10.58 3.56
CA GLU A 347 4.50 -11.06 3.50
C GLU A 347 4.07 -11.43 2.08
N LYS A 348 4.95 -11.22 1.09
CA LYS A 348 4.67 -11.44 -0.34
C LYS A 348 3.39 -10.77 -0.81
N ARG A 349 3.12 -9.54 -0.33
CA ARG A 349 1.96 -8.74 -0.71
C ARG A 349 2.37 -7.38 -1.27
N ARG A 350 1.48 -6.80 -2.06
CA ARG A 350 1.65 -5.42 -2.53
C ARG A 350 1.34 -4.43 -1.42
N ILE A 351 1.97 -3.27 -1.50
CA ILE A 351 1.68 -2.10 -0.68
C ILE A 351 1.50 -0.87 -1.57
N SER A 352 0.78 0.12 -1.05
CA SER A 352 0.51 1.36 -1.75
C SER A 352 1.39 2.48 -1.17
N LEU A 353 1.96 3.33 -2.04
CA LEU A 353 2.78 4.47 -1.65
C LEU A 353 2.25 5.75 -2.29
N TYR A 354 2.31 6.86 -1.54
CA TYR A 354 2.01 8.19 -2.08
C TYR A 354 3.04 8.65 -3.10
N GLY A 355 2.57 9.31 -4.16
CA GLY A 355 3.45 9.85 -5.22
C GLY A 355 4.57 10.74 -4.70
N GLY A 356 4.31 11.59 -3.70
CA GLY A 356 5.34 12.41 -3.06
C GLY A 356 6.41 11.62 -2.29
N ILE A 357 6.04 10.48 -1.70
CA ILE A 357 6.99 9.56 -1.07
C ILE A 357 7.84 8.88 -2.15
N ILE A 358 7.20 8.44 -3.24
CA ILE A 358 7.88 7.78 -4.35
C ILE A 358 8.92 8.72 -4.98
N GLU A 359 8.55 9.97 -5.22
CA GLU A 359 9.47 10.97 -5.79
C GLU A 359 10.67 11.23 -4.86
N ARG A 360 10.42 11.38 -3.55
CA ARG A 360 11.45 11.67 -2.56
C ARG A 360 12.39 10.48 -2.30
N ASP A 361 11.85 9.28 -2.11
CA ASP A 361 12.59 8.13 -1.58
C ASP A 361 13.15 7.23 -2.70
N PHE A 362 12.49 7.20 -3.86
CA PHE A 362 12.86 6.37 -5.01
C PHE A 362 13.36 7.19 -6.23
N GLY A 363 13.23 8.51 -6.18
CA GLY A 363 13.63 9.41 -7.27
C GLY A 363 12.82 9.20 -8.56
N VAL A 364 11.59 8.68 -8.43
CA VAL A 364 10.68 8.42 -9.55
C VAL A 364 9.71 9.59 -9.67
N ASP A 365 9.87 10.39 -10.71
CA ASP A 365 9.07 11.58 -10.97
C ASP A 365 7.68 11.23 -11.56
N LYS A 366 6.82 12.24 -11.66
CA LYS A 366 5.44 12.09 -12.17
C LYS A 366 5.39 11.54 -13.61
N GLU A 367 6.39 11.88 -14.44
CA GLU A 367 6.45 11.40 -15.83
C GLU A 367 6.77 9.92 -15.89
N LEU A 368 7.73 9.45 -15.11
CA LEU A 368 8.08 8.04 -15.02
C LEU A 368 6.95 7.23 -14.35
N LEU A 369 6.28 7.79 -13.33
CA LEU A 369 5.09 7.16 -12.74
C LEU A 369 3.99 6.98 -13.78
N LYS A 370 3.73 7.98 -14.62
CA LYS A 370 2.76 7.87 -15.71
C LYS A 370 3.15 6.75 -16.70
N LYS A 371 4.41 6.71 -17.12
CA LYS A 371 4.92 5.63 -17.99
C LYS A 371 4.69 4.25 -17.34
N LEU A 372 4.95 4.10 -16.05
CA LEU A 372 4.74 2.86 -15.31
C LEU A 372 3.26 2.47 -15.22
N VAL A 373 2.36 3.42 -15.07
CA VAL A 373 0.91 3.19 -15.11
C VAL A 373 0.49 2.75 -16.52
N ASP A 374 1.03 3.35 -17.56
CA ASP A 374 0.74 3.00 -18.97
C ASP A 374 1.21 1.58 -19.31
N THR A 375 2.25 1.04 -18.65
CA THR A 375 2.65 -0.38 -18.77
C THR A 375 1.67 -1.35 -18.08
N HIS A 376 0.72 -0.87 -17.33
CA HIS A 376 -0.18 -1.66 -16.47
C HIS A 376 0.53 -2.54 -15.41
N LEU A 377 1.80 -2.28 -15.12
CA LEU A 377 2.50 -2.91 -13.99
C LEU A 377 2.06 -2.32 -12.66
N ILE A 378 1.87 -1.01 -12.63
CA ILE A 378 1.34 -0.30 -11.47
C ILE A 378 0.04 0.41 -11.82
N ARG A 379 -0.72 0.76 -10.80
CA ARG A 379 -1.90 1.61 -10.92
C ARG A 379 -1.80 2.76 -9.93
N ALA A 380 -2.46 3.83 -10.25
CA ALA A 380 -2.64 4.96 -9.37
C ALA A 380 -4.06 4.94 -8.80
N GLU A 381 -4.19 5.14 -7.51
CA GLU A 381 -5.47 5.27 -6.81
C GLU A 381 -5.48 6.59 -6.06
N ALA A 382 -6.63 7.24 -6.01
CA ALA A 382 -6.75 8.46 -5.24
C ALA A 382 -7.09 8.12 -3.77
N ASP A 383 -6.44 8.82 -2.84
CA ASP A 383 -6.76 8.75 -1.42
C ASP A 383 -7.80 9.80 -1.05
N SER A 384 -8.70 9.46 -0.13
CA SER A 384 -9.74 10.36 0.39
C SER A 384 -9.19 11.64 1.05
N ARG A 385 -7.91 11.66 1.41
CA ARG A 385 -7.21 12.83 2.00
C ARG A 385 -6.52 13.73 0.97
N GLY A 386 -6.70 13.44 -0.31
CA GLY A 386 -6.08 14.17 -1.43
C GLY A 386 -4.65 13.70 -1.71
N GLY A 387 -4.45 13.08 -2.85
CA GLY A 387 -3.15 12.58 -3.32
C GLY A 387 -3.31 11.27 -4.08
N LEU A 388 -2.27 10.86 -4.80
CA LEU A 388 -2.25 9.61 -5.53
C LEU A 388 -1.42 8.56 -4.77
N LEU A 389 -2.05 7.42 -4.53
CA LEU A 389 -1.41 6.19 -4.08
C LEU A 389 -1.07 5.33 -5.30
N TYR A 390 0.12 4.81 -5.34
CA TYR A 390 0.55 3.90 -6.39
C TYR A 390 0.83 2.53 -5.81
N GLU A 391 0.33 1.50 -6.48
CA GLU A 391 0.54 0.11 -6.09
C GLU A 391 0.65 -0.78 -7.32
N LEU A 392 1.04 -2.04 -7.14
CA LEU A 392 1.00 -3.00 -8.23
C LEU A 392 -0.44 -3.19 -8.74
N SER A 393 -0.60 -3.28 -10.04
CA SER A 393 -1.91 -3.46 -10.67
C SER A 393 -2.61 -4.75 -10.24
N HIS A 394 -1.84 -5.80 -9.89
CA HIS A 394 -2.38 -7.10 -9.49
C HIS A 394 -1.48 -7.84 -8.50
N ASP A 395 -2.09 -8.52 -7.50
CA ASP A 395 -1.37 -9.31 -6.49
C ASP A 395 -0.55 -10.45 -7.08
N THR A 396 -1.03 -11.04 -8.19
CA THR A 396 -0.35 -12.14 -8.89
C THR A 396 1.00 -11.76 -9.48
N LEU A 397 1.30 -10.47 -9.60
CA LEU A 397 2.61 -9.98 -10.03
C LEU A 397 3.68 -10.05 -8.93
N VAL A 398 3.30 -10.10 -7.65
CA VAL A 398 4.24 -10.07 -6.52
C VAL A 398 5.26 -11.20 -6.59
N ALA A 399 4.80 -12.44 -6.64
CA ALA A 399 5.70 -13.60 -6.66
C ALA A 399 6.62 -13.65 -7.90
N PRO A 400 6.12 -13.42 -9.14
CA PRO A 400 6.96 -13.30 -10.32
C PRO A 400 8.03 -12.20 -10.24
N ILE A 401 7.68 -11.01 -9.74
CA ILE A 401 8.60 -9.88 -9.58
C ILE A 401 9.71 -10.23 -8.58
N LEU A 402 9.38 -10.80 -7.42
CA LEU A 402 10.37 -11.26 -6.45
C LEU A 402 11.28 -12.34 -7.02
N LYS A 403 10.74 -13.25 -7.84
CA LYS A 403 11.53 -14.26 -8.56
C LYS A 403 12.48 -13.63 -9.59
N ALA A 404 12.03 -12.60 -10.32
CA ALA A 404 12.87 -11.83 -11.26
C ALA A 404 13.99 -11.08 -10.51
N LYS A 405 13.65 -10.41 -9.39
CA LYS A 405 14.61 -9.75 -8.48
C LYS A 405 15.69 -10.72 -8.01
N SER A 406 15.30 -11.87 -7.47
CA SER A 406 16.23 -12.88 -6.95
C SER A 406 17.21 -13.38 -8.03
N ARG A 407 16.70 -13.66 -9.25
CA ARG A 407 17.54 -14.09 -10.39
C ARG A 407 18.53 -13.00 -10.81
N ARG A 408 18.09 -11.75 -10.85
CA ARG A 408 18.96 -10.64 -11.22
C ARG A 408 20.07 -10.44 -10.19
N LEU A 409 19.73 -10.48 -8.89
CA LEU A 409 20.72 -10.36 -7.82
C LEU A 409 21.72 -11.53 -7.82
N GLU A 410 21.24 -12.76 -8.04
CA GLU A 410 22.13 -13.93 -8.16
C GLU A 410 23.06 -13.81 -9.36
N LYS A 411 22.54 -13.37 -10.52
CA LYS A 411 23.36 -13.14 -11.72
C LYS A 411 24.41 -12.04 -11.47
N GLN A 412 24.02 -10.96 -10.80
CA GLN A 412 24.94 -9.89 -10.43
C GLN A 412 26.00 -10.37 -9.47
N LYS A 413 25.62 -11.11 -8.41
CA LYS A 413 26.55 -11.71 -7.45
C LYS A 413 27.57 -12.64 -8.13
N ARG A 414 27.13 -13.49 -9.06
CA ARG A 414 28.04 -14.35 -9.84
C ARG A 414 28.99 -13.52 -10.70
N ALA A 415 28.51 -12.45 -11.34
CA ALA A 415 29.34 -11.56 -12.15
C ALA A 415 30.37 -10.81 -11.29
N ASP A 416 29.98 -10.34 -10.10
CA ASP A 416 30.88 -9.68 -9.15
C ASP A 416 31.94 -10.67 -8.62
N GLU A 417 31.54 -11.91 -8.27
CA GLU A 417 32.48 -12.97 -7.87
C GLU A 417 33.46 -13.33 -9.00
N GLU A 418 32.99 -13.39 -10.25
CA GLU A 418 33.88 -13.64 -11.42
C GLU A 418 34.82 -12.47 -11.64
N ALA A 419 34.34 -11.23 -11.49
CA ALA A 419 35.17 -10.03 -11.62
C ALA A 419 36.23 -9.98 -10.51
N GLU A 420 35.87 -10.35 -9.27
CA GLU A 420 36.80 -10.43 -8.14
C GLU A 420 37.86 -11.52 -8.34
N ARG A 421 37.42 -12.73 -8.81
CA ARG A 421 38.36 -13.81 -9.20
C ARG A 421 39.29 -13.40 -10.33
N ALA A 422 38.78 -12.65 -11.33
CA ALA A 422 39.60 -12.12 -12.40
C ALA A 422 40.61 -11.08 -11.90
N ARG A 423 40.20 -10.17 -10.98
CA ARG A 423 41.09 -9.20 -10.33
C ARG A 423 42.18 -9.91 -9.51
N HIS A 424 41.78 -10.88 -8.69
CA HIS A 424 42.74 -11.65 -7.89
C HIS A 424 43.71 -12.46 -8.77
N LYS A 425 43.23 -13.04 -9.87
CA LYS A 425 44.10 -13.74 -10.86
C LYS A 425 45.07 -12.78 -11.56
N ALA A 426 44.63 -11.56 -11.87
CA ALA A 426 45.48 -10.53 -12.45
C ALA A 426 46.56 -10.07 -11.44
N GLU A 427 46.20 -9.89 -10.18
CA GLU A 427 47.07 -9.50 -9.08
C GLU A 427 48.13 -10.57 -8.79
N LEU A 428 47.72 -11.84 -8.76
CA LEU A 428 48.65 -12.99 -8.64
C LEU A 428 49.63 -13.09 -9.81
N SER A 429 49.17 -12.80 -11.04
CA SER A 429 50.02 -12.78 -12.22
C SER A 429 51.04 -11.64 -12.18
N PHE A 430 50.61 -10.46 -11.68
CA PHE A 430 51.48 -9.31 -11.49
C PHE A 430 52.51 -9.59 -10.41
N GLU A 431 52.13 -10.16 -9.26
CA GLU A 431 53.03 -10.58 -8.20
C GLU A 431 54.02 -11.67 -8.67
N ARG A 432 53.55 -12.65 -9.45
CA ARG A 432 54.41 -13.71 -10.03
C ARG A 432 55.48 -13.15 -10.95
N ASN A 433 55.09 -12.18 -11.77
CA ASN A 433 56.01 -11.48 -12.69
C ASN A 433 57.01 -10.61 -11.90
N LYS A 434 56.60 -9.98 -10.82
CA LYS A 434 57.47 -9.20 -9.90
C LYS A 434 58.49 -10.13 -9.19
N ARG A 435 58.06 -11.34 -8.72
CA ARG A 435 58.93 -12.35 -8.10
C ARG A 435 59.93 -12.97 -9.09
N LEU A 436 59.55 -13.11 -10.38
CA LEU A 436 60.44 -13.61 -11.41
C LEU A 436 61.55 -12.60 -11.78
N ARG A 437 61.23 -11.28 -11.74
CA ARG A 437 62.25 -10.22 -11.92
C ARG A 437 63.20 -10.12 -10.74
N SER A 438 62.73 -10.25 -9.49
CA SER A 438 63.59 -10.19 -8.28
C SER A 438 64.50 -11.44 -8.15
N LYS A 439 64.06 -12.63 -8.61
CA LYS A 439 64.90 -13.84 -8.60
C LYS A 439 66.09 -13.81 -9.56
N ARG A 440 66.04 -13.00 -10.65
CA ARG A 440 67.18 -12.80 -11.59
C ARG A 440 68.24 -11.85 -11.08
N ILE A 441 67.97 -11.06 -10.02
CA ILE A 441 68.93 -10.10 -9.44
C ILE A 441 69.65 -10.70 -8.19
N ALA A 442 69.12 -11.79 -7.58
CA ALA A 442 69.63 -12.34 -6.35
C ALA A 442 70.56 -13.59 -6.50
N ILE A 443 70.99 -13.92 -7.70
CA ILE A 443 71.99 -14.95 -7.93
C ILE A 443 73.36 -14.32 -8.11
N GLY A 444 73.96 -13.90 -7.02
CA GLY A 444 75.30 -13.38 -6.99
C GLY A 444 75.73 -12.91 -5.60
N GLY A 445 76.21 -13.81 -4.79
CA GLY A 445 77.18 -13.52 -3.72
C GLY A 445 76.65 -13.34 -2.30
N LEU A 446 77.23 -14.16 -1.46
CA LEU A 446 77.56 -14.06 -0.02
C LEU A 446 76.69 -14.77 1.01
N SER A 447 77.12 -15.95 1.26
CA SER A 447 77.61 -16.48 2.55
C SER A 447 76.63 -16.87 3.67
N LEU A 448 76.66 -18.15 4.02
CA LEU A 448 75.89 -18.92 4.98
C LEU A 448 75.96 -18.46 6.45
N ALA A 449 76.76 -17.51 6.83
CA ALA A 449 76.83 -17.00 8.21
C ALA A 449 75.85 -15.87 8.57
N ALA A 450 75.35 -15.15 7.57
CA ALA A 450 74.35 -14.13 7.79
C ALA A 450 72.91 -14.74 7.92
N VAL A 451 72.69 -15.92 7.36
CA VAL A 451 71.36 -16.58 7.34
C VAL A 451 70.92 -17.07 8.74
N ALA A 452 71.83 -17.54 9.61
CA ALA A 452 71.47 -17.96 10.95
C ALA A 452 71.16 -16.79 11.89
N LEU A 453 71.82 -15.67 11.77
CA LEU A 453 71.53 -14.46 12.55
C LEU A 453 70.29 -13.74 12.08
N ILE A 454 70.07 -13.75 10.77
CA ILE A 454 68.84 -13.15 10.15
C ILE A 454 67.63 -14.05 10.49
N GLY A 455 67.76 -15.39 10.50
CA GLY A 455 66.71 -16.32 10.91
C GLY A 455 66.24 -16.10 12.35
N PHE A 456 67.17 -15.89 13.28
CA PHE A 456 66.81 -15.53 14.65
C PHE A 456 66.17 -14.19 14.80
N LEU A 457 66.67 -13.16 14.14
CA LEU A 457 66.11 -11.81 14.13
C LEU A 457 64.74 -11.78 13.43
N VAL A 458 64.55 -12.54 12.34
CA VAL A 458 63.27 -12.67 11.63
C VAL A 458 62.25 -13.44 12.47
N ALA A 459 62.63 -14.51 13.16
CA ALA A 459 61.73 -15.24 14.06
C ALA A 459 61.30 -14.40 15.27
N PHE A 460 62.24 -13.63 15.86
CA PHE A 460 61.95 -12.70 16.93
C PHE A 460 61.07 -11.51 16.43
N TRP A 461 61.33 -11.02 15.25
CA TRP A 461 60.54 -9.95 14.63
C TRP A 461 59.15 -10.45 14.21
N GLN A 462 59.04 -11.66 13.64
CA GLN A 462 57.75 -12.31 13.36
C GLN A 462 56.95 -12.58 14.63
N TYR A 463 57.59 -13.01 15.73
CA TYR A 463 56.93 -13.13 17.02
C TYR A 463 56.40 -11.79 17.55
N ARG A 464 57.19 -10.72 17.43
CA ARG A 464 56.76 -9.35 17.79
C ARG A 464 55.61 -8.87 16.91
N ILE A 465 55.67 -9.11 15.60
CA ILE A 465 54.60 -8.77 14.67
C ILE A 465 53.36 -9.62 14.94
N ALA A 466 53.50 -10.91 15.24
CA ALA A 466 52.36 -11.76 15.58
C ALA A 466 51.68 -11.30 16.88
N GLN A 467 52.45 -10.94 17.89
CA GLN A 467 51.94 -10.35 19.14
C GLN A 467 51.23 -9.02 18.87
N GLN A 468 51.81 -8.15 18.07
CA GLN A 468 51.24 -6.84 17.74
C GLN A 468 49.96 -7.00 16.90
N ARG A 469 49.95 -7.91 15.89
CA ARG A 469 48.76 -8.25 15.11
C ARG A 469 47.66 -8.90 15.94
N PHE A 470 48.03 -9.71 16.96
CA PHE A 470 47.06 -10.32 17.88
C PHE A 470 46.38 -9.26 18.73
N VAL A 471 47.12 -8.27 19.22
CA VAL A 471 46.54 -7.12 19.97
C VAL A 471 45.68 -6.25 19.03
N GLU A 472 46.18 -5.94 17.83
CA GLU A 472 45.44 -5.17 16.83
C GLU A 472 44.17 -5.90 16.39
N LEU A 473 44.21 -7.22 16.19
CA LEU A 473 43.05 -8.04 15.83
C LEU A 473 42.03 -8.08 16.97
N ARG A 474 42.48 -8.21 18.21
CA ARG A 474 41.59 -8.16 19.37
C ARG A 474 40.90 -6.83 19.53
N GLU A 475 41.65 -5.74 19.34
CA GLU A 475 41.07 -4.38 19.38
C GLU A 475 40.11 -4.16 18.22
N ALA A 476 40.45 -4.57 17.00
CA ALA A 476 39.57 -4.51 15.85
C ALA A 476 38.28 -5.32 16.03
N ASN A 477 38.38 -6.53 16.64
CA ASN A 477 37.21 -7.32 16.97
C ASN A 477 36.36 -6.66 18.05
N HIS A 478 36.97 -6.06 19.07
CA HIS A 478 36.25 -5.33 20.10
C HIS A 478 35.47 -4.14 19.50
N GLN A 479 36.09 -3.35 18.62
CA GLN A 479 35.42 -2.24 17.92
C GLN A 479 34.29 -2.76 17.02
N ARG A 480 34.46 -3.91 16.37
CA ARG A 480 33.42 -4.56 15.57
C ARG A 480 32.21 -4.97 16.41
N VAL A 481 32.43 -5.56 17.57
CA VAL A 481 31.36 -5.96 18.49
C VAL A 481 30.57 -4.74 18.96
N ILE A 482 31.28 -3.69 19.41
CA ILE A 482 30.62 -2.43 19.83
C ILE A 482 29.78 -1.84 18.67
N ALA A 483 30.34 -1.81 17.45
CA ALA A 483 29.62 -1.32 16.29
C ALA A 483 28.39 -2.17 15.94
N ASN A 484 28.47 -3.48 16.04
CA ASN A 484 27.34 -4.38 15.78
C ASN A 484 26.28 -4.28 16.87
N LEU A 485 26.67 -4.16 18.16
CA LEU A 485 25.74 -3.91 19.26
C LEU A 485 24.97 -2.61 19.07
N ALA A 486 25.66 -1.51 18.77
CA ALA A 486 25.00 -0.22 18.50
C ALA A 486 24.04 -0.26 17.30
N ARG A 487 24.40 -1.03 16.24
CA ARG A 487 23.52 -1.25 15.10
C ARG A 487 22.33 -2.14 15.44
N ALA A 488 22.53 -3.17 16.26
CA ALA A 488 21.46 -4.05 16.72
C ALA A 488 20.47 -3.31 17.60
N GLU A 489 20.95 -2.48 18.53
CA GLU A 489 20.11 -1.61 19.36
C GLU A 489 19.29 -0.63 18.50
N ASN A 490 19.92 -0.02 17.50
CA ASN A 490 19.21 0.82 16.55
C ASN A 490 18.18 0.03 15.73
N ALA A 491 18.47 -1.20 15.33
CA ALA A 491 17.53 -2.06 14.61
C ALA A 491 16.33 -2.44 15.50
N ILE A 492 16.52 -2.75 16.77
CA ILE A 492 15.45 -2.97 17.76
C ILE A 492 14.58 -1.72 17.87
N ASN A 493 15.18 -0.54 18.03
CA ASN A 493 14.47 0.72 18.17
C ASN A 493 13.72 1.13 16.87
N THR A 494 14.20 0.71 15.71
CA THR A 494 13.52 0.92 14.42
C THR A 494 12.58 -0.23 14.03
N VAL A 495 12.34 -1.17 14.95
CA VAL A 495 11.43 -2.32 14.77
C VAL A 495 11.89 -3.29 13.66
N ASP A 496 13.19 -3.38 13.43
CA ASP A 496 13.83 -4.32 12.48
C ASP A 496 14.48 -5.48 13.26
N PHE A 497 13.64 -6.33 13.85
CA PHE A 497 14.09 -7.38 14.76
C PHE A 497 14.90 -8.49 14.07
N GLU A 498 14.65 -8.77 12.79
CA GLU A 498 15.40 -9.74 12.01
C GLU A 498 16.86 -9.29 11.86
N LYS A 499 17.05 -8.05 11.43
CA LYS A 499 18.38 -7.44 11.32
C LYS A 499 19.10 -7.30 12.66
N ALA A 500 18.35 -7.00 13.73
CA ALA A 500 18.92 -6.99 15.08
C ALA A 500 19.48 -8.36 15.45
N GLY A 501 18.71 -9.43 15.21
CA GLY A 501 19.15 -10.80 15.46
C GLY A 501 20.41 -11.19 14.69
N GLU A 502 20.49 -10.87 13.39
CA GLU A 502 21.68 -11.13 12.57
C GLU A 502 22.94 -10.44 13.13
N LEU A 503 22.83 -9.15 13.48
CA LEU A 503 23.93 -8.35 14.01
C LEU A 503 24.40 -8.85 15.38
N LEU A 504 23.49 -9.35 16.22
CA LEU A 504 23.82 -9.94 17.53
C LEU A 504 24.50 -11.31 17.38
N VAL A 505 24.07 -12.13 16.42
CA VAL A 505 24.78 -13.40 16.12
C VAL A 505 26.20 -13.13 15.67
N ASP A 506 26.39 -12.16 14.76
CA ASP A 506 27.75 -11.76 14.32
C ASP A 506 28.61 -11.23 15.49
N ALA A 507 28.01 -10.46 16.40
CA ALA A 507 28.71 -9.96 17.59
C ALA A 507 29.10 -11.12 18.54
N SER A 508 28.19 -12.08 18.76
CA SER A 508 28.44 -13.24 19.66
C SER A 508 29.61 -14.13 19.21
N LEU A 509 29.78 -14.28 17.88
CA LEU A 509 30.87 -15.07 17.30
C LEU A 509 32.27 -14.49 17.57
N LEU A 510 32.38 -13.23 17.94
CA LEU A 510 33.64 -12.54 18.18
C LEU A 510 34.12 -12.65 19.64
N GLY A 511 33.28 -13.19 20.55
CA GLY A 511 33.63 -13.54 21.94
C GLY A 511 34.08 -12.36 22.81
N VAL A 512 33.45 -11.19 22.64
CA VAL A 512 33.74 -9.96 23.39
C VAL A 512 32.42 -9.31 23.78
N ALA A 513 32.35 -8.64 24.93
CA ALA A 513 31.15 -7.97 25.45
C ALA A 513 29.94 -8.92 25.69
N GLU A 514 30.18 -10.10 26.21
CA GLU A 514 29.22 -11.19 26.41
C GLU A 514 27.95 -10.75 27.15
N ASP A 515 28.07 -9.89 28.20
CA ASP A 515 26.94 -9.42 28.98
C ASP A 515 25.98 -8.54 28.15
N GLN A 516 26.51 -7.62 27.34
CA GLN A 516 25.69 -6.75 26.48
C GLN A 516 25.01 -7.52 25.34
N VAL A 517 25.71 -8.46 24.74
CA VAL A 517 25.15 -9.38 23.73
C VAL A 517 24.02 -10.22 24.34
N PHE A 518 24.21 -10.71 25.56
CA PHE A 518 23.23 -11.47 26.32
C PHE A 518 21.96 -10.62 26.57
N GLU A 519 22.08 -9.40 27.11
CA GLU A 519 20.97 -8.52 27.39
C GLU A 519 20.15 -8.20 26.13
N SER A 520 20.81 -7.97 24.99
CA SER A 520 20.14 -7.70 23.72
C SER A 520 19.39 -8.93 23.18
N PHE A 521 19.93 -10.15 23.34
CA PHE A 521 19.20 -11.38 23.01
C PHE A 521 18.02 -11.62 23.96
N VAL A 522 18.15 -11.29 25.24
CA VAL A 522 17.06 -11.35 26.23
C VAL A 522 15.94 -10.40 25.83
N GLU A 523 16.24 -9.21 25.32
CA GLU A 523 15.23 -8.28 24.84
C GLU A 523 14.44 -8.84 23.64
N LEU A 524 15.12 -9.43 22.63
CA LEU A 524 14.43 -10.08 21.50
C LEU A 524 13.61 -11.29 21.97
N TRP A 525 14.17 -12.11 22.86
CA TRP A 525 13.43 -13.22 23.47
C TRP A 525 12.17 -12.73 24.18
N TYR A 526 12.26 -11.72 25.03
CA TYR A 526 11.14 -11.15 25.77
C TYR A 526 10.04 -10.65 24.83
N PHE A 527 10.42 -9.89 23.82
CA PHE A 527 9.50 -9.37 22.83
C PHE A 527 8.73 -10.50 22.11
N PHE A 528 9.41 -11.50 21.57
CA PHE A 528 8.76 -12.59 20.84
C PHE A 528 7.99 -13.55 21.76
N MET A 529 8.42 -13.72 22.99
CA MET A 529 7.68 -14.46 24.01
C MET A 529 6.36 -13.76 24.33
N GLU A 530 6.39 -12.48 24.57
CA GLU A 530 5.19 -11.67 24.82
C GLU A 530 4.27 -11.59 23.59
N ALA A 531 4.82 -11.57 22.40
CA ALA A 531 4.05 -11.64 21.16
C ALA A 531 3.47 -13.03 20.85
N GLY A 532 3.76 -14.06 21.67
CA GLY A 532 3.28 -15.43 21.44
C GLY A 532 4.00 -16.16 20.29
N LYS A 533 5.11 -15.65 19.78
CA LYS A 533 5.90 -16.24 18.69
C LYS A 533 6.91 -17.25 19.25
N THR A 534 6.42 -18.44 19.61
CA THR A 534 7.17 -19.47 20.35
C THR A 534 8.47 -19.89 19.67
N GLU A 535 8.48 -20.04 18.35
CA GLU A 535 9.66 -20.48 17.60
C GLU A 535 10.78 -19.43 17.68
N LEU A 536 10.46 -18.16 17.41
CA LEU A 536 11.42 -17.05 17.47
C LEU A 536 11.91 -16.80 18.90
N SER A 537 11.03 -16.83 19.88
CA SER A 537 11.42 -16.67 21.28
C SER A 537 12.37 -17.79 21.73
N THR A 538 12.11 -19.03 21.35
CA THR A 538 13.01 -20.16 21.62
C THR A 538 14.38 -19.97 20.97
N GLN A 539 14.40 -19.54 19.73
CA GLN A 539 15.63 -19.25 19.00
C GLN A 539 16.50 -18.20 19.72
N TYR A 540 15.90 -17.07 20.13
CA TYR A 540 16.65 -16.01 20.80
C TYR A 540 17.06 -16.38 22.22
N MET A 541 16.26 -17.16 22.94
CA MET A 541 16.66 -17.76 24.23
C MET A 541 17.93 -18.62 24.07
N GLN A 542 17.98 -19.50 23.08
CA GLN A 542 19.15 -20.33 22.79
C GLN A 542 20.37 -19.47 22.42
N GLN A 543 20.22 -18.39 21.69
CA GLN A 543 21.29 -17.46 21.35
C GLN A 543 21.82 -16.73 22.60
N ALA A 544 20.93 -16.35 23.51
CA ALA A 544 21.32 -15.75 24.79
C ALA A 544 22.19 -16.69 25.60
N PHE A 545 21.82 -17.97 25.75
CA PHE A 545 22.64 -18.98 26.40
C PHE A 545 24.00 -19.19 25.73
N ARG A 546 24.03 -19.27 24.40
CA ARG A 546 25.29 -19.40 23.63
C ARG A 546 26.23 -18.23 23.88
N SER A 547 25.71 -17.01 24.01
CA SER A 547 26.54 -15.82 24.26
C SER A 547 27.22 -15.84 25.62
N LYS A 548 26.70 -16.61 26.59
CA LYS A 548 27.30 -16.86 27.93
C LYS A 548 28.18 -18.10 27.99
N GLY A 549 28.36 -18.83 26.86
CA GLY A 549 29.17 -20.04 26.81
C GLY A 549 28.50 -21.32 27.35
N ASP A 550 27.18 -21.24 27.61
CA ASP A 550 26.41 -22.40 28.09
C ASP A 550 25.93 -23.26 26.91
N SER A 551 26.48 -24.47 26.82
CA SER A 551 26.20 -25.43 25.76
C SER A 551 25.13 -26.48 26.10
N VAL A 552 24.60 -26.49 27.31
CA VAL A 552 23.72 -27.55 27.83
C VAL A 552 22.31 -27.51 27.22
N PHE A 553 21.89 -26.39 26.64
CA PHE A 553 20.52 -26.14 26.19
C PHE A 553 20.28 -26.30 24.68
N LEU A 554 21.20 -26.91 23.95
CA LEU A 554 21.19 -26.89 22.47
C LEU A 554 20.31 -27.96 21.82
N ASP A 555 19.92 -29.02 22.54
CA ASP A 555 19.26 -30.23 21.99
C ASP A 555 17.95 -30.62 22.73
N ALA A 556 17.21 -29.65 23.27
CA ALA A 556 15.97 -29.94 24.02
C ALA A 556 14.76 -30.22 23.11
N GLU A 557 14.13 -31.38 23.28
CA GLU A 557 12.83 -31.71 22.66
C GLU A 557 11.72 -30.84 23.25
N SER A 558 10.59 -30.69 22.50
CA SER A 558 9.51 -29.71 22.73
C SER A 558 8.89 -29.70 24.16
N ASP A 559 8.87 -30.83 24.87
CA ASP A 559 8.33 -30.92 26.24
C ASP A 559 9.29 -30.33 27.29
N SER A 560 10.59 -30.29 26.98
CA SER A 560 11.63 -29.67 27.83
C SER A 560 11.65 -28.14 27.68
N LEU A 561 11.13 -27.57 26.58
CA LEU A 561 11.19 -26.14 26.29
C LEU A 561 10.43 -25.27 27.32
N ARG A 562 9.31 -25.76 27.85
CA ARG A 562 8.53 -25.06 28.88
C ARG A 562 9.29 -24.95 30.22
N ILE A 563 10.00 -25.99 30.58
CA ILE A 563 10.82 -25.98 31.80
C ILE A 563 12.00 -25.03 31.62
N LEU A 564 12.64 -25.07 30.43
CA LEU A 564 13.79 -24.23 30.10
C LEU A 564 13.40 -22.73 30.04
N GLN A 565 12.21 -22.39 29.56
CA GLN A 565 11.71 -21.01 29.59
C GLN A 565 11.53 -20.50 31.02
N THR A 566 11.02 -21.33 31.93
CA THR A 566 10.88 -20.99 33.34
C THR A 566 12.22 -20.77 34.02
N GLU A 567 13.16 -21.67 33.78
CA GLU A 567 14.53 -21.55 34.29
C GLU A 567 15.28 -20.35 33.71
N PHE A 568 15.02 -20.01 32.43
CA PHE A 568 15.62 -18.84 31.79
C PHE A 568 15.08 -17.53 32.37
N ILE A 569 13.79 -17.43 32.63
CA ILE A 569 13.16 -16.25 33.28
C ILE A 569 13.83 -15.96 34.64
N GLU A 570 14.12 -16.99 35.41
CA GLU A 570 14.80 -16.87 36.73
C GLU A 570 16.25 -16.36 36.61
N GLN A 571 16.91 -16.58 35.46
CA GLN A 571 18.27 -16.10 35.22
C GLN A 571 18.32 -14.66 34.67
N VAL A 572 17.22 -14.13 34.12
CA VAL A 572 17.15 -12.74 33.66
C VAL A 572 17.11 -11.79 34.86
N PRO A 573 18.04 -10.83 34.98
CA PRO A 573 18.05 -9.86 36.06
C PRO A 573 16.68 -9.16 36.24
N SER A 574 16.22 -9.04 37.47
CA SER A 574 14.87 -8.49 37.76
C SER A 574 14.70 -7.01 37.36
N ASP A 575 15.78 -6.25 37.34
CA ASP A 575 15.82 -4.88 36.84
C ASP A 575 15.69 -4.81 35.31
N LEU A 576 16.33 -5.76 34.61
CA LEU A 576 16.15 -5.89 33.13
C LEU A 576 14.70 -6.29 32.79
N GLN A 577 14.11 -7.25 33.51
CA GLN A 577 12.71 -7.63 33.33
C GLN A 577 11.75 -6.42 33.49
N LYS A 578 11.94 -5.61 34.55
CA LYS A 578 11.15 -4.39 34.76
C LYS A 578 11.34 -3.36 33.66
N LYS A 579 12.59 -3.20 33.18
CA LYS A 579 12.91 -2.29 32.08
C LYS A 579 12.20 -2.73 30.79
N LEU A 580 12.23 -4.03 30.44
CA LEU A 580 11.56 -4.56 29.28
C LEU A 580 10.05 -4.47 29.39
N GLN A 581 9.48 -4.73 30.57
CA GLN A 581 8.05 -4.57 30.80
C GLN A 581 7.62 -3.10 30.58
N ALA A 582 8.36 -2.13 31.12
CA ALA A 582 8.07 -0.72 30.93
C ALA A 582 8.26 -0.25 29.47
N LYS A 583 9.16 -0.87 28.70
CA LYS A 583 9.37 -0.58 27.28
C LYS A 583 8.19 -1.05 26.41
N TYR A 584 7.67 -2.25 26.68
CA TYR A 584 6.68 -2.91 25.81
C TYR A 584 5.24 -2.83 26.31
N TYR A 585 4.99 -2.35 27.53
CA TYR A 585 3.66 -2.13 28.09
C TYR A 585 3.54 -0.74 28.69
N PRO A 586 2.36 -0.08 28.55
CA PRO A 586 2.17 1.25 29.10
C PRO A 586 2.21 1.24 30.63
N THR A 587 2.87 2.22 31.22
CA THR A 587 2.77 2.53 32.65
C THR A 587 1.47 3.30 32.86
N ILE A 588 0.64 2.88 33.81
CA ILE A 588 -0.66 3.52 34.11
C ILE A 588 -0.58 4.35 35.41
N ILE A 589 -0.86 5.62 35.25
CA ILE A 589 -0.98 6.58 36.37
C ILE A 589 -2.43 6.62 36.82
N GLN A 590 -2.66 6.53 38.13
CA GLN A 590 -3.98 6.64 38.72
C GLN A 590 -4.36 8.12 38.92
N ILE A 591 -5.40 8.54 38.23
CA ILE A 591 -5.93 9.90 38.28
C ILE A 591 -7.09 9.94 39.29
N PRO A 592 -7.02 10.79 40.34
CA PRO A 592 -8.07 10.87 41.34
C PRO A 592 -9.36 11.49 40.76
N ALA A 593 -10.49 11.12 41.37
CA ALA A 593 -11.76 11.73 41.00
C ALA A 593 -11.78 13.22 41.40
N GLY A 594 -12.50 14.02 40.63
CA GLY A 594 -12.66 15.46 40.92
C GLY A 594 -13.70 16.10 40.01
N THR A 595 -13.93 17.39 40.24
CA THR A 595 -14.82 18.22 39.42
C THR A 595 -14.02 19.42 38.92
N TYR A 596 -14.13 19.76 37.66
CA TYR A 596 -13.41 20.86 37.04
C TYR A 596 -14.32 21.61 36.05
N ILE A 597 -13.88 22.73 35.56
CA ILE A 597 -14.55 23.44 34.46
C ILE A 597 -13.86 23.04 33.14
N MET A 598 -14.58 22.31 32.30
CA MET A 598 -14.15 21.92 30.97
C MET A 598 -14.37 23.07 29.99
N GLY A 599 -13.41 23.27 29.08
CA GLY A 599 -13.44 24.34 28.11
C GLY A 599 -12.99 25.69 28.64
N ARG A 600 -13.01 26.69 27.76
CA ARG A 600 -12.56 28.06 28.04
C ARG A 600 -13.64 29.07 27.67
N ASP A 601 -13.52 30.30 28.18
CA ASP A 601 -14.46 31.38 27.84
C ASP A 601 -13.87 32.36 26.81
N GLU A 602 -14.72 33.20 26.21
CA GLU A 602 -14.35 34.20 25.20
C GLU A 602 -13.25 35.19 25.65
N SER A 603 -12.93 35.26 26.93
CA SER A 603 -11.87 36.14 27.45
C SER A 603 -10.46 35.60 27.26
N ASP A 604 -10.30 34.30 27.04
CA ASP A 604 -9.01 33.70 26.68
C ASP A 604 -8.76 33.87 25.18
N PRO A 605 -7.70 34.58 24.78
CA PRO A 605 -7.39 34.83 23.36
C PRO A 605 -7.02 33.55 22.55
N ASN A 606 -6.86 32.40 23.20
CA ASN A 606 -6.53 31.13 22.62
C ASN A 606 -7.73 30.15 22.59
N THR A 607 -8.96 30.63 22.92
CA THR A 607 -10.17 29.81 22.93
C THR A 607 -10.67 29.61 21.50
N ASP A 608 -10.88 28.37 21.10
CA ASP A 608 -11.59 28.00 19.88
C ASP A 608 -13.11 27.87 20.13
N GLU A 609 -13.92 27.97 19.07
CA GLU A 609 -15.40 27.97 19.18
C GLU A 609 -15.94 26.67 19.79
N ASP A 610 -15.25 25.56 19.61
CA ASP A 610 -15.60 24.23 20.11
C ASP A 610 -15.23 23.99 21.59
N GLU A 611 -14.44 24.89 22.21
CA GLU A 611 -14.19 24.89 23.64
C GLU A 611 -15.30 25.59 24.46
N MET A 612 -16.28 26.20 23.81
CA MET A 612 -17.35 26.99 24.44
C MET A 612 -18.70 26.28 24.42
N PRO A 613 -19.56 26.51 25.44
CA PRO A 613 -19.31 27.29 26.66
C PRO A 613 -18.60 26.46 27.74
N PRO A 614 -17.78 27.09 28.62
CA PRO A 614 -17.18 26.36 29.73
C PRO A 614 -18.28 25.82 30.65
N HIS A 615 -18.13 24.57 31.06
CA HIS A 615 -19.12 23.90 31.88
C HIS A 615 -18.49 22.95 32.92
N SER A 616 -19.19 22.69 34.01
CA SER A 616 -18.68 21.86 35.12
C SER A 616 -18.84 20.36 34.80
N VAL A 617 -17.74 19.63 34.87
CA VAL A 617 -17.70 18.17 34.64
C VAL A 617 -17.14 17.48 35.88
N SER A 618 -17.77 16.38 36.30
CA SER A 618 -17.30 15.52 37.39
C SER A 618 -16.69 14.24 36.83
N ILE A 619 -15.43 14.01 37.10
CA ILE A 619 -14.66 12.85 36.67
C ILE A 619 -14.52 11.87 37.84
N LEU A 620 -14.79 10.58 37.58
CA LEU A 620 -14.49 9.50 38.52
C LEU A 620 -12.99 9.17 38.44
N ASN A 621 -12.46 8.49 39.47
CA ASN A 621 -11.08 8.01 39.40
C ASN A 621 -10.89 7.03 38.24
N PHE A 622 -9.79 7.17 37.52
CA PHE A 622 -9.43 6.33 36.37
C PHE A 622 -7.91 6.19 36.23
N GLY A 623 -7.48 5.25 35.41
CA GLY A 623 -6.08 5.13 35.04
C GLY A 623 -5.83 5.72 33.65
N LEU A 624 -4.73 6.47 33.51
CA LEU A 624 -4.28 7.00 32.21
C LEU A 624 -2.85 6.58 31.92
N GLY A 625 -2.50 6.35 30.67
CA GLY A 625 -1.12 6.11 30.27
C GLY A 625 -0.20 7.26 30.71
N GLU A 626 0.97 6.93 31.23
CA GLU A 626 1.99 7.92 31.65
C GLU A 626 2.44 8.80 30.48
N THR A 627 2.40 8.23 29.28
CA THR A 627 2.78 8.85 28.00
C THR A 627 1.82 8.36 26.92
N GLU A 628 1.91 8.91 25.73
CA GLU A 628 1.34 8.35 24.52
C GLU A 628 1.85 6.91 24.30
N VAL A 629 1.09 6.08 23.57
CA VAL A 629 1.52 4.72 23.21
C VAL A 629 2.72 4.79 22.27
N THR A 630 3.81 4.10 22.63
CA THR A 630 5.06 4.15 21.87
C THR A 630 5.09 3.17 20.68
N VAL A 631 6.00 3.40 19.75
CA VAL A 631 6.28 2.50 18.61
C VAL A 631 6.64 1.09 19.10
N SER A 632 7.43 0.94 20.18
CA SER A 632 7.78 -0.38 20.77
C SER A 632 6.55 -1.10 21.32
N GLN A 633 5.66 -0.41 22.01
CA GLN A 633 4.41 -0.99 22.53
C GLN A 633 3.48 -1.42 21.41
N TRP A 634 3.36 -0.60 20.39
CA TRP A 634 2.57 -0.93 19.21
C TRP A 634 3.15 -2.10 18.41
N ALA A 635 4.47 -2.17 18.26
CA ALA A 635 5.15 -3.26 17.57
C ALA A 635 4.87 -4.62 18.23
N LEU A 636 4.79 -4.65 19.56
CA LEU A 636 4.42 -5.86 20.28
C LEU A 636 2.99 -6.32 19.91
N PHE A 637 2.03 -5.41 19.90
CA PHE A 637 0.65 -5.67 19.48
C PHE A 637 0.59 -6.15 18.03
N ALA A 638 1.19 -5.41 17.11
CA ALA A 638 1.20 -5.73 15.69
C ALA A 638 1.78 -7.13 15.44
N THR A 639 2.92 -7.44 16.08
CA THR A 639 3.55 -8.76 15.99
C THR A 639 2.68 -9.86 16.60
N ALA A 640 2.05 -9.61 17.75
CA ALA A 640 1.19 -10.58 18.43
C ALA A 640 -0.06 -10.94 17.61
N GLN A 641 -0.60 -9.99 16.86
CA GLN A 641 -1.82 -10.14 16.06
C GLN A 641 -1.54 -10.40 14.56
N ASP A 642 -0.28 -10.61 14.17
CA ASP A 642 0.13 -10.75 12.76
C ASP A 642 -0.34 -9.55 11.88
N LEU A 643 -0.35 -8.35 12.45
CA LEU A 643 -0.72 -7.11 11.77
C LEU A 643 0.52 -6.37 11.26
N PRO A 644 0.41 -5.64 10.15
CA PRO A 644 1.47 -4.76 9.71
C PRO A 644 1.60 -3.57 10.66
N MET A 645 2.82 -3.04 10.78
CA MET A 645 3.02 -1.73 11.40
C MET A 645 2.30 -0.64 10.58
N PRO A 646 1.82 0.45 11.21
CA PRO A 646 1.27 1.61 10.53
C PRO A 646 2.24 2.16 9.46
N ILE A 647 1.76 3.06 8.61
CA ILE A 647 2.63 3.68 7.60
C ILE A 647 3.77 4.41 8.31
N LYS A 648 5.00 4.01 7.97
CA LYS A 648 6.22 4.58 8.55
C LYS A 648 6.29 6.09 8.26
N PRO A 649 6.44 6.96 9.26
CA PRO A 649 6.58 8.38 9.01
C PRO A 649 7.90 8.69 8.31
N GLY A 650 7.98 9.86 7.65
CA GLY A 650 9.14 10.26 6.85
C GLY A 650 10.47 10.33 7.62
N TRP A 651 10.42 10.51 8.94
CA TRP A 651 11.58 10.50 9.85
C TRP A 651 11.94 9.09 10.37
N GLY A 652 11.18 8.07 10.04
CA GLY A 652 11.42 6.70 10.46
C GLY A 652 10.65 6.31 11.73
N TYR A 653 10.82 5.05 12.15
CA TYR A 653 10.43 4.60 13.47
C TYR A 653 11.57 4.81 14.46
N ASP A 654 11.21 5.16 15.70
CA ASP A 654 12.05 5.07 16.87
C ASP A 654 11.19 4.48 17.98
N GLY A 655 11.68 3.45 18.67
CA GLY A 655 10.91 2.67 19.65
C GLY A 655 10.28 3.48 20.75
N ASP A 656 10.96 4.54 21.18
CA ASP A 656 10.52 5.41 22.27
C ASP A 656 9.66 6.60 21.78
N ASN A 657 9.49 6.78 20.46
CA ASN A 657 8.59 7.80 19.94
C ASN A 657 7.14 7.34 20.01
N PRO A 658 6.16 8.25 20.08
CA PRO A 658 4.75 7.88 19.98
C PRO A 658 4.43 7.27 18.63
N ILE A 659 3.53 6.29 18.62
CA ILE A 659 3.03 5.71 17.39
C ILE A 659 2.14 6.73 16.66
N VAL A 660 2.30 6.84 15.35
CA VAL A 660 1.53 7.75 14.48
C VAL A 660 0.95 7.00 13.29
N ASN A 661 0.08 7.67 12.53
CA ASN A 661 -0.62 7.10 11.38
C ASN A 661 -1.52 5.91 11.76
N VAL A 662 -2.11 5.95 12.93
CA VAL A 662 -3.10 5.00 13.42
C VAL A 662 -4.48 5.64 13.37
N THR A 663 -5.48 4.88 12.98
CA THR A 663 -6.88 5.30 13.03
C THR A 663 -7.46 5.06 14.42
N TRP A 664 -8.62 5.67 14.71
CA TRP A 664 -9.38 5.40 15.94
C TRP A 664 -9.70 3.90 16.11
N PHE A 665 -10.01 3.20 15.01
CA PHE A 665 -10.27 1.76 15.02
C PHE A 665 -9.03 0.95 15.37
N ASP A 666 -7.86 1.35 14.83
CA ASP A 666 -6.58 0.69 15.16
C ASP A 666 -6.25 0.88 16.64
N ALA A 667 -6.47 2.08 17.18
CA ALA A 667 -6.26 2.38 18.60
C ALA A 667 -7.16 1.51 19.50
N ASN A 668 -8.44 1.35 19.15
CA ASN A 668 -9.33 0.47 19.90
C ASN A 668 -8.93 -1.01 19.80
N ALA A 669 -8.50 -1.49 18.62
CA ALA A 669 -8.01 -2.86 18.45
C ALA A 669 -6.77 -3.12 19.34
N TYR A 670 -5.85 -2.16 19.44
CA TYR A 670 -4.73 -2.22 20.37
C TYR A 670 -5.21 -2.34 21.83
N LEU A 671 -6.17 -1.52 22.26
CA LEU A 671 -6.68 -1.50 23.63
C LEU A 671 -7.49 -2.76 23.98
N GLU A 672 -8.21 -3.34 23.01
CA GLU A 672 -8.86 -4.65 23.17
C GLU A 672 -7.83 -5.75 23.39
N TRP A 673 -6.80 -5.81 22.55
CA TRP A 673 -5.70 -6.75 22.71
C TRP A 673 -4.98 -6.58 24.05
N LEU A 674 -4.66 -5.32 24.43
CA LEU A 674 -3.99 -5.00 25.68
C LEU A 674 -4.84 -5.43 26.88
N SER A 675 -6.17 -5.25 26.79
CA SER A 675 -7.13 -5.65 27.84
C SER A 675 -7.10 -7.15 28.08
N VAL A 676 -7.08 -7.95 27.03
CA VAL A 676 -6.95 -9.40 27.13
C VAL A 676 -5.58 -9.79 27.68
N LYS A 677 -4.52 -9.18 27.16
CA LYS A 677 -3.12 -9.52 27.51
C LYS A 677 -2.80 -9.22 28.97
N GLN A 678 -3.29 -8.09 29.51
CA GLN A 678 -3.03 -7.64 30.88
C GLN A 678 -4.14 -8.04 31.88
N ASN A 679 -5.20 -8.73 31.39
CA ASN A 679 -6.39 -9.09 32.16
C ASN A 679 -6.99 -7.88 32.94
N GLN A 680 -7.03 -6.73 32.27
CA GLN A 680 -7.56 -5.47 32.76
C GLN A 680 -8.25 -4.73 31.63
N GLN A 681 -9.31 -3.97 31.88
CA GLN A 681 -10.00 -3.21 30.81
C GLN A 681 -9.29 -1.90 30.51
N TYR A 682 -8.98 -1.69 29.23
CA TYR A 682 -8.43 -0.48 28.66
C TYR A 682 -9.35 0.06 27.57
N HIS A 683 -9.50 1.36 27.51
CA HIS A 683 -10.25 2.08 26.48
C HIS A 683 -9.60 3.45 26.25
N LEU A 684 -9.95 4.13 25.17
CA LEU A 684 -9.56 5.52 24.95
C LEU A 684 -10.17 6.39 26.08
N PRO A 685 -9.48 7.42 26.55
CA PRO A 685 -10.07 8.38 27.48
C PRO A 685 -11.23 9.13 26.81
N SER A 686 -12.18 9.62 27.59
CA SER A 686 -13.04 10.68 27.08
C SER A 686 -12.25 11.98 27.02
N GLU A 687 -12.68 12.90 26.16
CA GLU A 687 -12.06 14.22 26.06
C GLU A 687 -12.05 14.92 27.43
N ALA A 688 -13.15 14.84 28.16
CA ALA A 688 -13.24 15.36 29.51
C ALA A 688 -12.24 14.70 30.48
N GLN A 689 -11.96 13.40 30.37
CA GLN A 689 -10.94 12.73 31.18
C GLN A 689 -9.54 13.19 30.77
N TRP A 690 -9.30 13.33 29.47
CA TRP A 690 -8.01 13.76 28.94
C TRP A 690 -7.69 15.21 29.38
N GLU A 691 -8.64 16.15 29.20
CA GLU A 691 -8.46 17.54 29.60
C GLU A 691 -8.27 17.67 31.13
N TYR A 692 -9.08 16.96 31.92
CA TYR A 692 -8.92 16.92 33.39
C TYR A 692 -7.52 16.46 33.79
N ALA A 693 -7.01 15.43 33.15
CA ALA A 693 -5.68 14.90 33.42
C ALA A 693 -4.56 15.85 32.94
N ALA A 694 -4.74 16.53 31.81
CA ALA A 694 -3.81 17.53 31.28
C ALA A 694 -3.71 18.76 32.19
N LEU A 695 -4.83 19.24 32.72
CA LEU A 695 -4.88 20.32 33.66
C LEU A 695 -4.23 19.97 35.02
N GLY A 696 -4.06 18.68 35.33
CA GLY A 696 -3.59 18.23 36.63
C GLY A 696 -4.69 18.25 37.71
N GLY A 697 -5.94 18.07 37.27
CA GLY A 697 -7.13 18.06 38.14
C GLY A 697 -7.60 19.45 38.55
N PHE A 698 -8.50 19.49 39.55
CA PHE A 698 -9.05 20.75 40.07
C PHE A 698 -7.95 21.70 40.60
N GLU A 699 -7.00 21.16 41.34
CA GLU A 699 -5.90 21.97 41.89
C GLU A 699 -4.96 22.51 40.78
N GLY A 700 -4.78 21.74 39.68
CA GLY A 700 -4.00 22.22 38.54
C GLY A 700 -4.74 23.28 37.73
N GLN A 701 -6.08 23.21 37.68
CA GLN A 701 -6.89 24.27 37.06
C GLN A 701 -6.83 25.58 37.88
N GLU A 702 -6.75 25.51 39.24
CA GLU A 702 -6.57 26.70 40.09
C GLU A 702 -5.20 27.38 39.88
N ASP A 703 -4.16 26.61 39.49
CA ASP A 703 -2.83 27.16 39.15
C ASP A 703 -2.87 28.01 37.85
N ALA A 704 -3.89 27.84 37.01
CA ALA A 704 -4.15 28.58 35.78
C ALA A 704 -2.96 28.60 34.80
N PHE A 705 -2.21 27.51 34.71
CA PHE A 705 -1.09 27.40 33.81
C PHE A 705 -1.60 27.30 32.34
N PRO A 706 -0.92 27.94 31.37
CA PRO A 706 -1.28 27.88 29.97
C PRO A 706 -0.98 26.50 29.33
N PHE A 707 -0.11 25.71 29.96
CA PHE A 707 0.29 24.37 29.47
C PHE A 707 0.19 23.35 30.60
N SER A 708 0.08 22.07 30.26
CA SER A 708 0.01 20.99 31.22
C SER A 708 1.25 20.95 32.14
N GLY A 709 1.12 21.45 33.34
CA GLY A 709 2.15 21.43 34.36
C GLY A 709 2.95 22.70 34.54
N GLY A 710 2.72 23.81 33.79
CA GLY A 710 3.45 25.07 34.00
C GLY A 710 3.32 26.10 32.87
N ASP A 711 4.18 27.16 32.96
CA ASP A 711 4.13 28.32 32.04
C ASP A 711 5.04 28.20 30.84
N SER A 712 5.92 27.20 30.76
CA SER A 712 6.96 27.10 29.74
C SER A 712 6.73 25.91 28.82
N LEU A 713 6.11 26.13 27.67
CA LEU A 713 5.94 25.07 26.65
C LEU A 713 7.27 24.41 26.26
N LEU A 714 8.38 25.17 26.25
CA LEU A 714 9.71 24.63 25.92
C LEU A 714 10.13 23.48 26.87
N GLN A 715 9.73 23.55 28.15
CA GLN A 715 10.04 22.54 29.16
C GLN A 715 9.04 21.38 29.16
N LEU A 716 7.79 21.64 28.80
CA LEU A 716 6.66 20.74 28.99
C LEU A 716 6.23 19.99 27.73
N GLY A 717 6.50 20.52 26.54
CA GLY A 717 5.98 19.94 25.31
C GLY A 717 6.91 20.03 24.11
N TRP A 718 6.65 19.16 23.15
CA TRP A 718 7.26 19.15 21.85
C TRP A 718 6.32 19.83 20.83
N TYR A 719 6.78 20.88 20.17
CA TYR A 719 6.02 21.64 19.18
C TYR A 719 6.89 22.01 17.97
N ARG A 720 6.31 22.63 16.97
CA ARG A 720 6.93 22.87 15.67
C ARG A 720 8.37 23.43 15.76
N ASP A 721 8.64 24.36 16.67
CA ASP A 721 9.92 25.08 16.70
C ASP A 721 11.02 24.34 17.46
N ASN A 722 10.67 23.32 18.28
CA ASN A 722 11.63 22.56 19.08
C ASN A 722 11.69 21.06 18.76
N SER A 723 10.81 20.56 17.86
CA SER A 723 10.69 19.14 17.52
C SER A 723 11.38 18.73 16.23
N GLU A 724 12.04 19.67 15.52
CA GLU A 724 12.63 19.41 14.19
C GLU A 724 11.61 18.87 13.17
N SER A 725 10.34 19.25 13.30
CA SER A 725 9.21 18.79 12.47
C SER A 725 9.03 17.27 12.43
N ARG A 726 9.30 16.60 13.54
CA ARG A 726 9.11 15.15 13.74
C ARG A 726 8.67 14.87 15.17
N THR A 727 8.09 13.69 15.40
CA THR A 727 7.83 13.20 16.75
C THR A 727 9.11 13.01 17.53
N GLN A 728 9.06 13.20 18.82
CA GLN A 728 10.18 13.04 19.74
C GLN A 728 9.89 11.89 20.71
N ALA A 729 10.95 11.30 21.27
CA ALA A 729 10.80 10.25 22.27
C ALA A 729 9.98 10.78 23.46
N VAL A 730 9.03 9.96 23.91
CA VAL A 730 8.16 10.28 25.02
C VAL A 730 8.96 10.51 26.31
N LYS A 731 8.39 11.22 27.26
CA LYS A 731 8.98 11.41 28.60
C LYS A 731 10.32 12.18 28.62
N ASN A 732 10.64 12.92 27.57
CA ASN A 732 11.83 13.76 27.48
C ASN A 732 11.58 15.23 27.90
N LYS A 733 10.35 15.53 28.32
CA LYS A 733 9.96 16.81 28.88
C LYS A 733 9.57 16.65 30.34
N GLU A 734 9.22 17.73 31.03
CA GLU A 734 8.76 17.69 32.42
C GLU A 734 7.31 17.17 32.47
N ALA A 735 7.02 16.36 33.49
CA ALA A 735 5.67 15.86 33.73
C ALA A 735 4.79 16.90 34.39
N ASN A 736 3.48 16.78 34.19
CA ASN A 736 2.52 17.55 35.02
C ASN A 736 2.44 17.02 36.45
N ARG A 737 1.58 17.63 37.28
CA ARG A 737 1.47 17.28 38.71
C ARG A 737 0.97 15.86 38.98
N PHE A 738 0.31 15.21 38.02
CA PHE A 738 -0.06 13.79 38.09
C PHE A 738 1.06 12.84 37.68
N GLY A 739 2.15 13.34 37.08
CA GLY A 739 3.23 12.54 36.54
C GLY A 739 2.99 12.10 35.10
N LEU A 740 2.09 12.77 34.38
CA LEU A 740 1.83 12.56 32.95
C LEU A 740 2.76 13.44 32.12
N TYR A 741 3.29 12.87 31.05
CA TYR A 741 4.21 13.54 30.12
C TYR A 741 3.52 13.87 28.80
N ASP A 742 4.10 14.79 28.06
CA ASP A 742 3.77 15.14 26.69
C ASP A 742 2.32 15.62 26.45
N MET A 743 1.57 15.94 27.52
CA MET A 743 0.19 16.43 27.50
C MET A 743 0.03 17.82 26.84
N SER A 744 1.10 18.44 26.33
CA SER A 744 1.07 19.75 25.66
C SER A 744 1.89 19.71 24.38
N GLY A 745 1.70 18.68 23.52
CA GLY A 745 2.35 18.61 22.22
C GLY A 745 2.67 17.20 21.76
N ASN A 746 3.77 17.02 21.06
CA ASN A 746 4.26 15.79 20.42
C ASN A 746 3.32 15.24 19.35
N VAL A 747 2.18 14.62 19.70
CA VAL A 747 1.18 14.11 18.75
C VAL A 747 -0.26 14.43 19.20
N TRP A 748 -1.20 14.36 18.26
CA TRP A 748 -2.62 14.34 18.54
C TRP A 748 -3.02 12.98 19.13
N GLU A 749 -3.92 12.98 20.10
CA GLU A 749 -4.39 11.79 20.78
C GLU A 749 -5.87 11.52 20.52
N TRP A 750 -6.23 10.28 20.25
CA TRP A 750 -7.61 9.88 20.07
C TRP A 750 -8.36 9.82 21.41
N CYS A 751 -9.55 10.41 21.42
CA CYS A 751 -10.54 10.26 22.50
C CYS A 751 -11.67 9.33 22.03
N ILE A 752 -12.48 8.86 23.01
CA ILE A 752 -13.62 7.98 22.71
C ILE A 752 -14.82 8.78 22.16
N ASP A 753 -14.89 10.07 22.48
CA ASP A 753 -15.97 10.97 22.10
C ASP A 753 -15.92 11.27 20.60
N TRP A 754 -17.09 11.53 20.01
CA TRP A 754 -17.19 12.03 18.65
C TRP A 754 -16.98 13.55 18.67
N TYR A 755 -16.19 14.03 17.75
CA TYR A 755 -16.08 15.46 17.46
C TYR A 755 -17.28 15.87 16.62
N GLU A 756 -18.13 16.81 17.12
CA GLU A 756 -19.33 17.32 16.41
C GLU A 756 -19.04 18.61 15.63
#